data_5551a535efa62f2e378588da402ded75
#
_entry.id   5551a535efa62f2e378588da402ded75
#
_cell.length_a   1.000
_cell.length_b   1.000
_cell.length_c   1.000
_cell.angle_alpha   90.00
_cell.angle_beta   90.00
_cell.angle_gamma   90.00
#
_symmetry.space_group_name_H-M   'P 1'
#
loop_
_entity.id
_entity.type
_entity.pdbx_description
1 polymer ?
#
loop_
_entity_poly.entity_id
_entity_poly.type
_entity_poly.pdbx_seq_one_letter_code
_entity_poly.pdbx_strand_id
1 'polypeptide(L)'
;MIRNPQRRRLLGAAALALPALSMRAALAQDAREALGTLQGKPSGGPHPLQTLMQAHPAALRRELRGVHPRVFTTTAGLDALRKRAHGAERKTWQQALDKLAALRQPPAAAPAQKRRAQNETGIGIAGAALAYRIEGDPKYLDAARRYMDAAVSYPVWGYTFSKPDIDLAAGHLLYGLGMGYDLLYDVLDEAERKRYRDKLVRHATILADHFMPKPGKSYSYSQNHCFIPIAGLAVAAYAVWDDTPDAARWAALARAIFSRVLEVASPDGYFYEGVEYWIFSMPWIIHGLDAFAHAAGDDMYDTPNLRNTHLYIAHSLTPNGQDVFDFGDVFEGPVTRARKGEEPARTHPGGKLNSNYNLLYRLAARFGNAEAQGVADWMASLGHVCAEDFWTLLWRDPALAAAPMSSVAPHRHFDDLGTVYWRSDWTPAATAFAFRAGPPEGHHVTTRIGKLPDWHLETGHAHPDAGSFILYGGGGYLTGPMGYAGIPSSKLSNTLLVDGQGQANEGGGHDAFRGYPYARLDAIRITRAELGRERADIVAELAGAYRPELGVDTLQRRFSYAAGTWTVTDQLRAARPVVLTAQVHGDQDIAAAGAHGFVVEGRAASLRVEAAAAARAVIEPGVVVAAGPPGHVDQGPTEERGTVLRLSLPAAREARLVTTLSLQRRRA
;
A
#
# COMPACT_ATOMS: atom_id res chain seq x y z
N MET A 1 10.48 26.90 69.67
CA MET A 1 9.73 27.11 68.40
C MET A 1 10.73 26.91 67.25
N ILE A 2 10.77 25.73 66.70
CA ILE A 2 11.65 25.40 65.60
C ILE A 2 10.78 25.48 64.32
N ARG A 3 11.04 26.52 63.51
CA ARG A 3 10.39 26.67 62.19
C ARG A 3 11.14 25.81 61.19
N ASN A 4 10.51 24.76 60.74
CA ASN A 4 11.07 23.82 59.74
C ASN A 4 10.90 24.42 58.32
N PRO A 5 11.99 24.79 57.60
CA PRO A 5 11.91 25.35 56.25
C PRO A 5 11.49 24.39 55.17
N GLN A 6 11.42 23.09 55.44
CA GLN A 6 11.02 22.09 54.46
C GLN A 6 9.52 22.08 54.12
N ARG A 7 8.64 22.53 55.02
CA ARG A 7 7.19 22.61 54.75
C ARG A 7 6.83 23.69 53.72
N ARG A 8 7.62 24.77 53.59
CA ARG A 8 7.33 25.81 52.59
C ARG A 8 7.75 25.43 51.18
N ARG A 9 8.73 24.52 51.02
CA ARG A 9 9.14 24.01 49.69
C ARG A 9 8.17 22.94 49.16
N LEU A 10 7.53 22.17 50.00
CA LEU A 10 6.54 21.16 49.59
C LEU A 10 5.21 21.80 49.14
N LEU A 11 4.77 22.88 49.75
CA LEU A 11 3.57 23.60 49.31
C LEU A 11 3.78 24.39 48.00
N GLY A 12 4.96 24.89 47.73
CA GLY A 12 5.31 25.56 46.48
C GLY A 12 5.42 24.58 45.30
N ALA A 13 5.92 23.37 45.55
CA ALA A 13 6.02 22.32 44.53
C ALA A 13 4.65 21.68 44.17
N ALA A 14 3.74 21.56 45.16
CA ALA A 14 2.40 21.09 44.92
C ALA A 14 1.52 22.09 44.16
N ALA A 15 1.71 23.41 44.37
CA ALA A 15 0.95 24.44 43.68
C ALA A 15 1.39 24.64 42.19
N LEU A 16 2.63 24.30 41.86
CA LEU A 16 3.11 24.32 40.46
C LEU A 16 2.88 22.97 39.72
N ALA A 17 2.69 21.88 40.44
CA ALA A 17 2.42 20.58 39.85
C ALA A 17 0.94 20.38 39.42
N LEU A 18 0.01 21.08 40.09
CA LEU A 18 -1.41 20.99 39.77
C LEU A 18 -1.79 21.55 38.38
N PRO A 19 -1.28 22.73 37.93
CA PRO A 19 -1.55 23.19 36.58
C PRO A 19 -0.86 22.36 35.49
N ALA A 20 0.34 21.82 35.77
CA ALA A 20 1.05 20.97 34.81
C ALA A 20 0.41 19.58 34.67
N LEU A 21 -0.17 19.04 35.75
CA LEU A 21 -0.96 17.80 35.72
C LEU A 21 -2.32 18.00 35.05
N SER A 22 -2.99 19.12 35.27
CA SER A 22 -4.24 19.47 34.60
C SER A 22 -4.03 19.74 33.10
N MET A 23 -2.93 20.40 32.74
CA MET A 23 -2.58 20.64 31.34
C MET A 23 -2.17 19.35 30.62
N ARG A 24 -1.44 18.43 31.28
CA ARG A 24 -1.16 17.11 30.73
C ARG A 24 -2.42 16.22 30.62
N ALA A 25 -3.33 16.34 31.57
CA ALA A 25 -4.62 15.65 31.52
C ALA A 25 -5.52 16.23 30.41
N ALA A 26 -5.56 17.55 30.24
CA ALA A 26 -6.28 18.19 29.15
C ALA A 26 -5.67 17.85 27.78
N LEU A 27 -4.35 17.89 27.62
CA LEU A 27 -3.67 17.46 26.40
C LEU A 27 -3.88 15.97 26.09
N ALA A 28 -3.95 15.12 27.14
CA ALA A 28 -4.28 13.70 26.97
C ALA A 28 -5.77 13.48 26.66
N GLN A 29 -6.65 14.38 27.13
CA GLN A 29 -8.06 14.34 26.82
C GLN A 29 -8.33 14.87 25.41
N ASP A 30 -7.66 15.95 24.98
CA ASP A 30 -7.71 16.45 23.60
C ASP A 30 -7.12 15.42 22.62
N ALA A 31 -6.05 14.72 22.99
CA ALA A 31 -5.49 13.62 22.20
C ALA A 31 -6.44 12.41 22.14
N ARG A 32 -7.17 12.11 23.24
CA ARG A 32 -8.20 11.07 23.27
C ARG A 32 -9.46 11.49 22.51
N GLU A 33 -9.83 12.75 22.51
CA GLU A 33 -10.92 13.28 21.68
C GLU A 33 -10.53 13.35 20.20
N ALA A 34 -9.29 13.68 19.89
CA ALA A 34 -8.74 13.58 18.53
C ALA A 34 -8.70 12.11 18.05
N LEU A 35 -8.28 11.18 18.90
CA LEU A 35 -8.38 9.73 18.66
C LEU A 35 -9.84 9.27 18.66
N GLY A 36 -10.71 9.83 19.47
CA GLY A 36 -12.14 9.54 19.52
C GLY A 36 -12.92 10.00 18.30
N THR A 37 -12.39 10.97 17.52
CA THR A 37 -12.91 11.33 16.19
C THR A 37 -12.41 10.40 15.09
N LEU A 38 -11.32 9.67 15.35
CA LEU A 38 -10.73 8.65 14.45
C LEU A 38 -11.19 7.23 14.78
N GLN A 39 -11.80 7.04 15.94
CA GLN A 39 -12.46 5.79 16.34
C GLN A 39 -13.94 6.07 16.51
N GLY A 40 -14.78 5.30 15.85
CA GLY A 40 -16.21 5.32 16.14
C GLY A 40 -16.43 5.12 17.64
N LYS A 41 -17.37 5.84 18.24
CA LYS A 41 -17.67 5.70 19.68
C LYS A 41 -18.18 4.28 19.95
N PRO A 42 -17.59 3.52 20.90
CA PRO A 42 -18.09 2.20 21.25
C PRO A 42 -19.58 2.29 21.60
N SER A 43 -20.41 1.56 20.89
CA SER A 43 -21.82 1.39 21.25
C SER A 43 -21.89 0.45 22.46
N GLY A 44 -22.73 0.73 23.44
CA GLY A 44 -22.95 -0.13 24.62
C GLY A 44 -23.67 -1.45 24.30
N GLY A 45 -23.71 -1.87 23.03
CA GLY A 45 -24.35 -3.09 22.52
C GLY A 45 -23.34 -4.17 22.11
N PRO A 46 -23.82 -5.25 21.46
CA PRO A 46 -22.94 -6.26 20.89
C PRO A 46 -22.01 -5.65 19.85
N HIS A 47 -20.81 -6.23 19.73
CA HIS A 47 -19.80 -5.73 18.78
C HIS A 47 -20.34 -5.77 17.32
N PRO A 48 -20.15 -4.72 16.49
CA PRO A 48 -20.68 -4.66 15.13
C PRO A 48 -20.32 -5.86 14.25
N LEU A 49 -19.06 -6.35 14.32
CA LEU A 49 -18.69 -7.58 13.62
C LEU A 49 -19.44 -8.81 14.10
N GLN A 50 -19.75 -8.91 15.39
CA GLN A 50 -20.55 -10.02 15.92
C GLN A 50 -21.97 -10.01 15.32
N THR A 51 -22.55 -8.82 15.20
CA THR A 51 -23.83 -8.63 14.51
C THR A 51 -23.77 -9.06 13.04
N LEU A 52 -22.69 -8.68 12.33
CA LEU A 52 -22.48 -9.11 10.94
C LEU A 52 -22.30 -10.63 10.81
N MET A 53 -21.54 -11.26 11.71
CA MET A 53 -21.37 -12.72 11.72
C MET A 53 -22.68 -13.46 11.94
N GLN A 54 -23.57 -12.92 12.80
CA GLN A 54 -24.88 -13.48 13.06
C GLN A 54 -25.87 -13.27 11.90
N ALA A 55 -25.81 -12.10 11.25
CA ALA A 55 -26.65 -11.77 10.10
C ALA A 55 -26.26 -12.57 8.85
N HIS A 56 -25.00 -12.95 8.73
CA HIS A 56 -24.45 -13.67 7.60
C HIS A 56 -23.65 -14.90 8.07
N PRO A 57 -24.31 -15.94 8.56
CA PRO A 57 -23.64 -17.17 8.94
C PRO A 57 -22.96 -17.78 7.74
N ALA A 58 -21.71 -18.23 7.91
CA ALA A 58 -20.99 -18.88 6.85
C ALA A 58 -21.62 -20.22 6.49
N ALA A 59 -21.57 -20.54 5.20
CA ALA A 59 -22.01 -21.82 4.67
C ALA A 59 -20.98 -22.37 3.69
N LEU A 60 -20.92 -23.69 3.54
CA LEU A 60 -20.31 -24.34 2.42
C LEU A 60 -21.44 -24.78 1.48
N ARG A 61 -21.28 -24.54 0.17
CA ARG A 61 -22.22 -25.00 -0.86
C ARG A 61 -22.45 -26.50 -0.70
N ARG A 62 -23.74 -26.91 -0.80
CA ARG A 62 -24.16 -28.27 -0.48
C ARG A 62 -23.41 -29.33 -1.30
N GLU A 63 -23.16 -29.03 -2.57
CA GLU A 63 -22.46 -29.91 -3.50
C GLU A 63 -20.95 -30.05 -3.24
N LEU A 64 -20.39 -29.20 -2.39
CA LEU A 64 -18.97 -29.23 -2.01
C LEU A 64 -18.71 -29.92 -0.66
N ARG A 65 -19.75 -30.37 0.04
CA ARG A 65 -19.60 -31.10 1.30
C ARG A 65 -19.01 -32.49 1.06
N GLY A 66 -17.96 -32.80 1.82
CA GLY A 66 -17.24 -34.08 1.65
C GLY A 66 -16.46 -34.20 0.34
N VAL A 67 -16.34 -33.10 -0.42
CA VAL A 67 -15.64 -33.08 -1.72
C VAL A 67 -14.39 -32.23 -1.66
N HIS A 68 -13.33 -32.64 -2.33
CA HIS A 68 -12.09 -31.89 -2.56
C HIS A 68 -11.65 -32.05 -4.04
N PRO A 69 -11.04 -31.01 -4.66
CA PRO A 69 -10.89 -29.65 -4.13
C PRO A 69 -12.22 -28.89 -4.13
N ARG A 70 -12.33 -27.88 -3.28
CA ARG A 70 -13.56 -27.11 -3.05
C ARG A 70 -13.37 -25.61 -2.76
N VAL A 71 -12.12 -25.16 -2.44
CA VAL A 71 -11.91 -23.77 -2.05
C VAL A 71 -11.99 -22.83 -3.24
N PHE A 72 -11.22 -23.09 -4.29
CA PHE A 72 -11.13 -22.22 -5.48
C PHE A 72 -11.60 -22.90 -6.78
N THR A 73 -11.72 -24.22 -6.77
CA THR A 73 -12.09 -25.02 -7.94
C THR A 73 -12.64 -26.37 -7.51
N THR A 74 -13.12 -27.13 -8.48
CA THR A 74 -13.55 -28.53 -8.33
C THR A 74 -12.75 -29.42 -9.26
N THR A 75 -12.92 -30.77 -9.17
CA THR A 75 -12.31 -31.68 -10.12
C THR A 75 -12.70 -31.35 -11.58
N ALA A 76 -13.96 -31.04 -11.85
CA ALA A 76 -14.40 -30.59 -13.17
C ALA A 76 -13.75 -29.26 -13.59
N GLY A 77 -13.58 -28.34 -12.64
CA GLY A 77 -12.84 -27.08 -12.86
C GLY A 77 -11.38 -27.33 -13.23
N LEU A 78 -10.70 -28.26 -12.54
CA LEU A 78 -9.32 -28.66 -12.86
C LEU A 78 -9.20 -29.26 -14.26
N ASP A 79 -10.17 -30.04 -14.70
CA ASP A 79 -10.18 -30.61 -16.06
C ASP A 79 -10.31 -29.52 -17.13
N ALA A 80 -11.12 -28.50 -16.87
CA ALA A 80 -11.24 -27.34 -17.74
C ALA A 80 -9.92 -26.51 -17.77
N LEU A 81 -9.30 -26.28 -16.60
CA LEU A 81 -8.01 -25.59 -16.50
C LEU A 81 -6.89 -26.36 -17.22
N ARG A 82 -6.86 -27.70 -17.11
CA ARG A 82 -5.88 -28.53 -17.80
C ARG A 82 -5.99 -28.37 -19.33
N LYS A 83 -7.21 -28.37 -19.87
CA LYS A 83 -7.45 -28.13 -21.30
C LYS A 83 -6.93 -26.74 -21.73
N ARG A 84 -7.14 -25.73 -20.92
CA ARG A 84 -6.65 -24.36 -21.19
C ARG A 84 -5.12 -24.29 -21.10
N ALA A 85 -4.52 -24.86 -20.06
CA ALA A 85 -3.07 -24.89 -19.82
C ALA A 85 -2.32 -25.57 -20.97
N HIS A 86 -2.85 -26.65 -21.53
CA HIS A 86 -2.22 -27.37 -22.66
C HIS A 86 -2.68 -26.85 -24.03
N GLY A 87 -3.64 -25.94 -24.08
CA GLY A 87 -4.20 -25.32 -25.28
C GLY A 87 -3.86 -23.84 -25.42
N ALA A 88 -4.89 -23.00 -25.35
CA ALA A 88 -4.81 -21.57 -25.64
C ALA A 88 -3.87 -20.79 -24.70
N GLU A 89 -3.69 -21.25 -23.46
CA GLU A 89 -2.87 -20.56 -22.44
C GLU A 89 -1.54 -21.26 -22.15
N ARG A 90 -1.11 -22.16 -23.05
CA ARG A 90 0.12 -22.94 -22.88
C ARG A 90 1.36 -22.10 -22.58
N LYS A 91 1.51 -20.96 -23.25
CA LYS A 91 2.66 -20.09 -23.05
C LYS A 91 2.66 -19.46 -21.66
N THR A 92 1.52 -18.96 -21.22
CA THR A 92 1.36 -18.34 -19.90
C THR A 92 1.56 -19.38 -18.79
N TRP A 93 0.98 -20.56 -18.97
CA TRP A 93 1.15 -21.63 -18.00
C TRP A 93 2.59 -22.13 -17.91
N GLN A 94 3.30 -22.26 -19.05
CA GLN A 94 4.71 -22.64 -19.06
C GLN A 94 5.58 -21.62 -18.29
N GLN A 95 5.29 -20.33 -18.39
CA GLN A 95 5.99 -19.32 -17.60
C GLN A 95 5.81 -19.52 -16.08
N ALA A 96 4.61 -19.90 -15.65
CA ALA A 96 4.36 -20.24 -14.25
C ALA A 96 5.12 -21.51 -13.83
N LEU A 97 5.12 -22.56 -14.69
CA LEU A 97 5.89 -23.79 -14.43
C LEU A 97 7.39 -23.54 -14.34
N ASP A 98 7.95 -22.67 -15.18
CA ASP A 98 9.39 -22.32 -15.16
C ASP A 98 9.79 -21.69 -13.82
N LYS A 99 8.92 -20.85 -13.25
CA LYS A 99 9.15 -20.31 -11.90
C LYS A 99 9.02 -21.37 -10.82
N LEU A 100 8.01 -22.22 -10.91
CA LEU A 100 7.82 -23.32 -9.95
C LEU A 100 8.95 -24.36 -10.02
N ALA A 101 9.57 -24.55 -11.17
CA ALA A 101 10.75 -25.41 -11.30
C ALA A 101 11.96 -24.91 -10.50
N ALA A 102 11.99 -23.64 -10.11
CA ALA A 102 13.01 -23.08 -9.22
C ALA A 102 12.78 -23.45 -7.73
N LEU A 103 11.61 -23.98 -7.36
CA LEU A 103 11.28 -24.43 -6.01
C LEU A 103 12.00 -25.73 -5.65
N ARG A 104 13.29 -25.63 -5.34
CA ARG A 104 14.11 -26.82 -5.05
C ARG A 104 14.04 -27.25 -3.59
N GLN A 105 14.14 -26.31 -2.68
CA GLN A 105 14.10 -26.52 -1.23
C GLN A 105 13.24 -25.43 -0.58
N PRO A 106 12.38 -25.78 0.38
CA PRO A 106 11.69 -24.78 1.17
C PRO A 106 12.69 -24.01 2.03
N PRO A 107 12.43 -22.75 2.32
CA PRO A 107 13.22 -21.99 3.28
C PRO A 107 13.30 -22.74 4.60
N ALA A 108 14.50 -22.79 5.20
CA ALA A 108 14.66 -23.29 6.56
C ALA A 108 13.80 -22.47 7.53
N ALA A 109 13.39 -23.10 8.65
CA ALA A 109 12.73 -22.38 9.73
C ALA A 109 13.59 -21.17 10.11
N ALA A 110 13.18 -20.00 9.67
CA ALA A 110 13.99 -18.81 9.87
C ALA A 110 14.05 -18.51 11.36
N PRO A 111 15.22 -18.05 11.86
CA PRO A 111 15.22 -17.32 13.11
C PRO A 111 14.15 -16.23 13.00
N ALA A 112 13.57 -15.86 14.12
CA ALA A 112 12.40 -15.02 14.33
C ALA A 112 12.14 -13.84 13.36
N GLN A 113 13.08 -13.48 12.52
CA GLN A 113 13.14 -12.23 11.79
C GLN A 113 12.95 -12.34 10.27
N LYS A 114 12.85 -13.54 9.70
CA LYS A 114 12.71 -13.71 8.24
C LYS A 114 11.32 -14.22 7.84
N ARG A 115 10.29 -13.43 8.12
CA ARG A 115 8.90 -13.74 7.73
C ARG A 115 8.75 -13.93 6.22
N ARG A 116 9.51 -13.22 5.37
CA ARG A 116 9.42 -13.35 3.90
C ARG A 116 9.67 -14.78 3.44
N ALA A 117 10.59 -15.50 4.05
CA ALA A 117 10.82 -16.92 3.77
C ALA A 117 9.58 -17.78 4.03
N GLN A 118 8.80 -17.48 5.05
CA GLN A 118 7.55 -18.20 5.34
C GLN A 118 6.44 -17.83 4.33
N ASN A 119 6.39 -16.58 3.86
CA ASN A 119 5.48 -16.18 2.79
C ASN A 119 5.76 -16.98 1.51
N GLU A 120 7.03 -17.10 1.12
CA GLU A 120 7.48 -17.92 -0.02
C GLU A 120 7.10 -19.40 0.14
N THR A 121 7.15 -19.92 1.36
CA THR A 121 6.70 -21.30 1.65
C THR A 121 5.21 -21.46 1.34
N GLY A 122 4.36 -20.53 1.78
CA GLY A 122 2.93 -20.55 1.49
C GLY A 122 2.63 -20.51 -0.01
N ILE A 123 3.27 -19.59 -0.74
CA ILE A 123 3.14 -19.47 -2.20
C ILE A 123 3.64 -20.75 -2.91
N GLY A 124 4.77 -21.29 -2.45
CA GLY A 124 5.35 -22.51 -3.01
C GLY A 124 4.43 -23.72 -2.88
N ILE A 125 3.75 -23.89 -1.74
CA ILE A 125 2.75 -24.96 -1.55
C ILE A 125 1.62 -24.80 -2.57
N ALA A 126 1.01 -23.62 -2.63
CA ALA A 126 -0.14 -23.36 -3.49
C ALA A 126 0.18 -23.61 -4.98
N GLY A 127 1.32 -23.07 -5.45
CA GLY A 127 1.76 -23.23 -6.83
C GLY A 127 2.12 -24.67 -7.18
N ALA A 128 2.86 -25.38 -6.33
CA ALA A 128 3.26 -26.77 -6.58
C ALA A 128 2.04 -27.72 -6.55
N ALA A 129 1.11 -27.53 -5.62
CA ALA A 129 -0.11 -28.32 -5.55
C ALA A 129 -0.98 -28.15 -6.80
N LEU A 130 -1.17 -26.91 -7.26
CA LEU A 130 -1.91 -26.64 -8.49
C LEU A 130 -1.18 -27.22 -9.72
N ALA A 131 0.15 -27.05 -9.82
CA ALA A 131 0.93 -27.61 -10.92
C ALA A 131 0.81 -29.14 -11.00
N TYR A 132 0.84 -29.83 -9.86
CA TYR A 132 0.58 -31.27 -9.84
C TYR A 132 -0.81 -31.61 -10.38
N ARG A 133 -1.85 -30.88 -9.98
CA ARG A 133 -3.23 -31.13 -10.44
C ARG A 133 -3.42 -30.89 -11.94
N ILE A 134 -2.64 -30.00 -12.52
CA ILE A 134 -2.70 -29.70 -13.96
C ILE A 134 -1.83 -30.65 -14.77
N GLU A 135 -0.58 -30.89 -14.36
CA GLU A 135 0.42 -31.64 -15.13
C GLU A 135 0.41 -33.16 -14.82
N GLY A 136 0.05 -33.55 -13.59
CA GLY A 136 0.17 -34.94 -13.12
C GLY A 136 1.61 -35.38 -12.87
N ASP A 137 2.61 -34.48 -13.01
CA ASP A 137 4.03 -34.83 -12.85
C ASP A 137 4.37 -34.96 -11.36
N PRO A 138 4.87 -36.13 -10.88
CA PRO A 138 5.20 -36.38 -9.49
C PRO A 138 6.16 -35.38 -8.86
N LYS A 139 7.04 -34.73 -9.65
CA LYS A 139 7.98 -33.73 -9.14
C LYS A 139 7.28 -32.56 -8.43
N TYR A 140 6.07 -32.16 -8.90
CA TYR A 140 5.30 -31.10 -8.27
C TYR A 140 4.61 -31.58 -6.98
N LEU A 141 4.16 -32.84 -6.93
CA LEU A 141 3.65 -33.42 -5.70
C LEU A 141 4.74 -33.51 -4.63
N ASP A 142 5.94 -33.97 -5.01
CA ASP A 142 7.10 -34.02 -4.11
C ASP A 142 7.51 -32.62 -3.62
N ALA A 143 7.46 -31.62 -4.50
CA ALA A 143 7.69 -30.24 -4.11
C ALA A 143 6.63 -29.74 -3.12
N ALA A 144 5.34 -29.93 -3.42
CA ALA A 144 4.25 -29.55 -2.54
C ALA A 144 4.39 -30.20 -1.14
N ARG A 145 4.64 -31.52 -1.08
CA ARG A 145 4.86 -32.23 0.18
C ARG A 145 6.03 -31.66 0.99
N ARG A 146 7.18 -31.42 0.35
CA ARG A 146 8.34 -30.82 1.05
C ARG A 146 8.01 -29.45 1.66
N TYR A 147 7.27 -28.61 0.93
CA TYR A 147 6.89 -27.28 1.40
C TYR A 147 5.81 -27.34 2.49
N MET A 148 4.84 -28.26 2.38
CA MET A 148 3.83 -28.51 3.42
C MET A 148 4.49 -29.03 4.71
N ASP A 149 5.43 -29.96 4.61
CA ASP A 149 6.18 -30.48 5.76
C ASP A 149 7.03 -29.38 6.42
N ALA A 150 7.63 -28.49 5.62
CA ALA A 150 8.34 -27.33 6.16
C ALA A 150 7.41 -26.39 6.93
N ALA A 151 6.23 -26.06 6.38
CA ALA A 151 5.22 -25.24 7.07
C ALA A 151 4.77 -25.87 8.39
N VAL A 152 4.58 -27.19 8.42
CA VAL A 152 4.27 -27.92 9.67
C VAL A 152 5.41 -27.86 10.67
N SER A 153 6.65 -27.96 10.21
CA SER A 153 7.84 -27.97 11.06
C SER A 153 8.15 -26.62 11.72
N TYR A 154 7.66 -25.53 11.14
CA TYR A 154 7.92 -24.19 11.71
C TYR A 154 7.29 -24.05 13.09
N PRO A 155 8.09 -23.75 14.13
CA PRO A 155 7.56 -23.63 15.50
C PRO A 155 6.66 -22.41 15.68
N VAL A 156 6.94 -21.33 14.95
CA VAL A 156 6.20 -20.06 14.94
C VAL A 156 5.94 -19.63 13.51
N TRP A 157 4.72 -19.18 13.24
CA TRP A 157 4.32 -18.60 11.98
C TRP A 157 4.34 -17.07 12.08
N GLY A 158 5.46 -16.44 11.72
CA GLY A 158 5.64 -15.00 11.76
C GLY A 158 6.84 -14.55 12.57
N TYR A 159 6.71 -13.35 13.14
CA TYR A 159 7.74 -12.78 14.00
C TYR A 159 7.55 -13.19 15.45
N THR A 160 8.62 -13.62 16.11
CA THR A 160 8.58 -13.93 17.55
C THR A 160 8.58 -12.69 18.43
N PHE A 161 9.00 -11.54 17.90
CA PHE A 161 9.15 -10.31 18.68
C PHE A 161 7.93 -9.39 18.66
N SER A 162 6.98 -9.57 17.73
CA SER A 162 5.83 -8.67 17.61
C SER A 162 4.48 -9.39 17.65
N LYS A 163 4.15 -10.15 16.62
CA LYS A 163 2.82 -10.76 16.45
C LYS A 163 2.98 -12.22 15.99
N PRO A 164 3.50 -13.13 16.82
CA PRO A 164 3.67 -14.53 16.44
C PRO A 164 2.32 -15.18 16.18
N ASP A 165 2.22 -15.97 15.12
CA ASP A 165 1.07 -16.79 14.72
C ASP A 165 -0.22 -16.02 14.36
N ILE A 166 -0.18 -14.69 14.29
CA ILE A 166 -1.39 -13.85 14.08
C ILE A 166 -1.23 -12.75 13.02
N ASP A 167 -0.12 -12.74 12.28
CA ASP A 167 0.21 -11.70 11.31
C ASP A 167 0.39 -12.28 9.91
N LEU A 168 0.98 -11.51 9.00
CA LEU A 168 1.10 -11.77 7.57
C LEU A 168 1.60 -13.19 7.25
N ALA A 169 2.66 -13.65 7.89
CA ALA A 169 3.20 -14.99 7.64
C ALA A 169 2.22 -16.10 8.02
N ALA A 170 1.45 -15.93 9.11
CA ALA A 170 0.40 -16.88 9.46
C ALA A 170 -0.69 -16.91 8.37
N GLY A 171 -1.07 -15.75 7.82
CA GLY A 171 -2.00 -15.67 6.70
C GLY A 171 -1.50 -16.41 5.46
N HIS A 172 -0.24 -16.16 5.05
CA HIS A 172 0.37 -16.85 3.89
C HIS A 172 0.44 -18.36 4.07
N LEU A 173 0.80 -18.83 5.28
CA LEU A 173 0.91 -20.25 5.56
C LEU A 173 -0.46 -20.93 5.69
N LEU A 174 -1.47 -20.26 6.26
CA LEU A 174 -2.85 -20.76 6.26
C LEU A 174 -3.39 -20.90 4.83
N TYR A 175 -3.15 -19.89 3.99
CA TYR A 175 -3.51 -19.95 2.58
C TYR A 175 -2.81 -21.10 1.87
N GLY A 176 -1.47 -21.15 1.94
CA GLY A 176 -0.70 -22.16 1.20
C GLY A 176 -1.00 -23.58 1.66
N LEU A 177 -0.95 -23.83 2.98
CA LEU A 177 -1.22 -25.15 3.53
C LEU A 177 -2.69 -25.57 3.33
N GLY A 178 -3.66 -24.61 3.45
CA GLY A 178 -5.07 -24.86 3.14
C GLY A 178 -5.29 -25.23 1.68
N MET A 179 -4.64 -24.51 0.76
CA MET A 179 -4.71 -24.81 -0.68
C MET A 179 -4.04 -26.15 -1.02
N GLY A 180 -2.88 -26.45 -0.41
CA GLY A 180 -2.21 -27.74 -0.56
C GLY A 180 -3.06 -28.89 -0.03
N TYR A 181 -3.65 -28.76 1.16
CA TYR A 181 -4.54 -29.74 1.76
C TYR A 181 -5.77 -30.00 0.87
N ASP A 182 -6.41 -28.93 0.38
CA ASP A 182 -7.61 -29.04 -0.46
C ASP A 182 -7.32 -29.66 -1.84
N LEU A 183 -6.28 -29.16 -2.52
CA LEU A 183 -5.93 -29.66 -3.87
C LEU A 183 -5.40 -31.09 -3.86
N LEU A 184 -4.68 -31.51 -2.83
CA LEU A 184 -3.99 -32.79 -2.79
C LEU A 184 -4.71 -33.85 -1.94
N TYR A 185 -5.90 -33.54 -1.42
CA TYR A 185 -6.61 -34.36 -0.44
C TYR A 185 -6.72 -35.85 -0.80
N ASP A 186 -7.00 -36.15 -2.05
CA ASP A 186 -7.18 -37.51 -2.57
C ASP A 186 -5.87 -38.29 -2.79
N VAL A 187 -4.72 -37.61 -2.83
CA VAL A 187 -3.39 -38.21 -3.00
C VAL A 187 -2.55 -38.20 -1.73
N LEU A 188 -3.01 -37.54 -0.68
CA LEU A 188 -2.40 -37.57 0.65
C LEU A 188 -2.89 -38.82 1.40
N ASP A 189 -1.98 -39.52 2.08
CA ASP A 189 -2.38 -40.58 2.99
C ASP A 189 -3.03 -40.06 4.27
N GLU A 190 -3.57 -40.94 5.10
CA GLU A 190 -4.29 -40.54 6.33
C GLU A 190 -3.37 -39.85 7.34
N ALA A 191 -2.13 -40.24 7.45
CA ALA A 191 -1.17 -39.65 8.37
C ALA A 191 -0.77 -38.24 7.91
N GLU A 192 -0.57 -38.06 6.60
CA GLU A 192 -0.34 -36.76 5.97
C GLU A 192 -1.54 -35.83 6.17
N ARG A 193 -2.76 -36.29 5.83
CA ARG A 193 -3.99 -35.50 6.05
C ARG A 193 -4.14 -35.08 7.50
N LYS A 194 -3.96 -36.01 8.44
CA LYS A 194 -4.02 -35.71 9.88
C LYS A 194 -3.00 -34.63 10.28
N ARG A 195 -1.74 -34.78 9.85
CA ARG A 195 -0.65 -33.86 10.21
C ARG A 195 -0.88 -32.44 9.70
N TYR A 196 -1.31 -32.29 8.43
CA TYR A 196 -1.57 -31.00 7.82
C TYR A 196 -2.83 -30.34 8.38
N ARG A 197 -3.90 -31.11 8.55
CA ARG A 197 -5.14 -30.65 9.19
C ARG A 197 -4.91 -30.14 10.61
N ASP A 198 -4.22 -30.93 11.44
CA ASP A 198 -3.97 -30.55 12.85
C ASP A 198 -3.19 -29.23 12.94
N LYS A 199 -2.23 -29.01 12.03
CA LYS A 199 -1.49 -27.74 11.96
C LYS A 199 -2.37 -26.60 11.48
N LEU A 200 -3.19 -26.80 10.46
CA LEU A 200 -4.16 -25.82 9.96
C LEU A 200 -5.15 -25.41 11.07
N VAL A 201 -5.78 -26.38 11.72
CA VAL A 201 -6.76 -26.15 12.80
C VAL A 201 -6.12 -25.37 13.93
N ARG A 202 -4.91 -25.76 14.36
CA ARG A 202 -4.19 -25.05 15.43
C ARG A 202 -3.98 -23.57 15.10
N HIS A 203 -3.39 -23.26 13.95
CA HIS A 203 -3.04 -21.86 13.62
C HIS A 203 -4.27 -21.04 13.20
N ALA A 204 -5.26 -21.64 12.56
CA ALA A 204 -6.55 -21.00 12.30
C ALA A 204 -7.27 -20.61 13.59
N THR A 205 -7.24 -21.49 14.62
CA THR A 205 -7.78 -21.17 15.94
C THR A 205 -7.09 -19.98 16.57
N ILE A 206 -5.74 -19.97 16.62
CA ILE A 206 -4.96 -18.88 17.22
C ILE A 206 -5.28 -17.55 16.50
N LEU A 207 -5.27 -17.56 15.18
CA LEU A 207 -5.55 -16.36 14.39
C LEU A 207 -7.01 -15.89 14.56
N ALA A 208 -7.97 -16.81 14.48
CA ALA A 208 -9.38 -16.49 14.67
C ALA A 208 -9.65 -15.92 16.06
N ASP A 209 -9.09 -16.50 17.12
CA ASP A 209 -9.25 -15.99 18.50
C ASP A 209 -8.64 -14.60 18.67
N HIS A 210 -7.52 -14.33 17.99
CA HIS A 210 -6.96 -12.98 17.94
C HIS A 210 -7.93 -11.99 17.30
N PHE A 211 -8.52 -12.32 16.14
CA PHE A 211 -9.41 -11.43 15.42
C PHE A 211 -10.87 -11.48 15.91
N MET A 212 -11.27 -12.41 16.77
CA MET A 212 -12.63 -12.50 17.26
C MET A 212 -13.08 -11.18 17.91
N PRO A 213 -14.30 -10.71 17.61
CA PRO A 213 -14.83 -9.48 18.18
C PRO A 213 -15.01 -9.59 19.69
N LYS A 214 -14.54 -8.55 20.40
CA LYS A 214 -14.67 -8.39 21.85
C LYS A 214 -15.14 -6.96 22.14
N PRO A 215 -15.82 -6.70 23.25
CA PRO A 215 -16.21 -5.34 23.62
C PRO A 215 -15.03 -4.37 23.57
N GLY A 216 -15.21 -3.24 22.89
CA GLY A 216 -14.20 -2.19 22.76
C GLY A 216 -13.04 -2.49 21.77
N LYS A 217 -13.04 -3.65 21.13
CA LYS A 217 -12.03 -3.96 20.09
C LYS A 217 -12.34 -3.16 18.83
N SER A 218 -11.29 -2.64 18.20
CA SER A 218 -11.33 -2.00 16.88
C SER A 218 -10.31 -2.63 15.93
N TYR A 219 -10.50 -2.41 14.65
CA TYR A 219 -9.72 -3.02 13.58
C TYR A 219 -9.24 -1.96 12.58
N SER A 220 -8.07 -2.16 12.03
CA SER A 220 -7.51 -1.37 10.92
C SER A 220 -7.93 -1.98 9.58
N TYR A 221 -9.21 -1.84 9.20
CA TYR A 221 -9.77 -2.51 8.02
C TYR A 221 -9.09 -2.12 6.69
N SER A 222 -8.51 -0.92 6.61
CA SER A 222 -7.78 -0.43 5.43
C SER A 222 -6.34 -0.95 5.33
N GLN A 223 -5.85 -1.71 6.33
CA GLN A 223 -4.45 -2.12 6.41
C GLN A 223 -4.23 -3.61 6.11
N ASN A 224 -3.13 -3.91 5.42
CA ASN A 224 -2.75 -5.26 5.00
C ASN A 224 -2.63 -6.26 6.17
N HIS A 225 -2.16 -5.84 7.34
CA HIS A 225 -2.11 -6.67 8.55
C HIS A 225 -3.48 -7.10 9.10
N CYS A 226 -4.58 -6.53 8.59
CA CYS A 226 -5.94 -6.98 8.90
C CYS A 226 -6.39 -8.05 7.89
N PHE A 227 -6.44 -7.73 6.60
CA PHE A 227 -7.12 -8.59 5.63
C PHE A 227 -6.25 -9.72 5.04
N ILE A 228 -4.91 -9.62 5.02
CA ILE A 228 -4.05 -10.74 4.56
C ILE A 228 -4.18 -11.95 5.50
N PRO A 229 -4.01 -11.82 6.83
CA PRO A 229 -4.25 -12.94 7.74
C PRO A 229 -5.65 -13.52 7.61
N ILE A 230 -6.65 -12.67 7.44
CA ILE A 230 -8.05 -13.07 7.32
C ILE A 230 -8.36 -13.79 5.98
N ALA A 231 -7.68 -13.41 4.88
CA ALA A 231 -7.77 -14.18 3.64
C ALA A 231 -7.25 -15.61 3.80
N GLY A 232 -6.09 -15.75 4.46
CA GLY A 232 -5.56 -17.08 4.82
C GLY A 232 -6.50 -17.88 5.71
N LEU A 233 -7.13 -17.23 6.68
CA LEU A 233 -8.14 -17.86 7.54
C LEU A 233 -9.36 -18.35 6.76
N ALA A 234 -9.85 -17.57 5.79
CA ALA A 234 -10.97 -17.97 4.94
C ALA A 234 -10.64 -19.23 4.13
N VAL A 235 -9.45 -19.27 3.50
CA VAL A 235 -8.98 -20.44 2.74
C VAL A 235 -8.86 -21.66 3.63
N ALA A 236 -8.23 -21.54 4.80
CA ALA A 236 -8.09 -22.62 5.75
C ALA A 236 -9.46 -23.13 6.25
N ALA A 237 -10.40 -22.23 6.56
CA ALA A 237 -11.73 -22.57 7.03
C ALA A 237 -12.49 -23.44 6.02
N TYR A 238 -12.50 -23.06 4.73
CA TYR A 238 -13.15 -23.86 3.71
C TYR A 238 -12.40 -25.15 3.39
N ALA A 239 -11.07 -25.16 3.48
CA ALA A 239 -10.27 -26.37 3.27
C ALA A 239 -10.61 -27.46 4.31
N VAL A 240 -10.74 -27.11 5.59
CA VAL A 240 -11.02 -28.04 6.70
C VAL A 240 -12.47 -28.01 7.18
N TRP A 241 -13.41 -27.62 6.33
CA TRP A 241 -14.81 -27.38 6.71
C TRP A 241 -15.48 -28.59 7.38
N ASP A 242 -15.23 -29.79 6.89
CA ASP A 242 -15.83 -31.02 7.42
C ASP A 242 -15.01 -31.63 8.56
N ASP A 243 -13.79 -31.10 8.81
CA ASP A 243 -12.85 -31.65 9.79
C ASP A 243 -13.02 -31.04 11.19
N THR A 244 -13.61 -29.83 11.29
CA THR A 244 -13.80 -29.13 12.57
C THR A 244 -15.06 -28.26 12.55
N PRO A 245 -15.86 -28.26 13.63
CA PRO A 245 -17.03 -27.38 13.74
C PRO A 245 -16.67 -25.89 13.81
N ASP A 246 -15.42 -25.55 14.15
CA ASP A 246 -14.96 -24.16 14.23
C ASP A 246 -14.81 -23.50 12.86
N ALA A 247 -14.68 -24.28 11.77
CA ALA A 247 -14.48 -23.75 10.43
C ALA A 247 -15.59 -22.78 10.01
N ALA A 248 -16.84 -23.08 10.32
CA ALA A 248 -17.96 -22.18 10.03
C ALA A 248 -17.84 -20.83 10.78
N ARG A 249 -17.37 -20.84 12.03
CA ARG A 249 -17.13 -19.63 12.81
C ARG A 249 -15.99 -18.80 12.25
N TRP A 250 -14.90 -19.45 11.79
CA TRP A 250 -13.78 -18.77 11.16
C TRP A 250 -14.16 -18.13 9.81
N ALA A 251 -14.90 -18.86 8.99
CA ALA A 251 -15.40 -18.32 7.73
C ALA A 251 -16.37 -17.15 7.94
N ALA A 252 -17.26 -17.20 8.95
CA ALA A 252 -18.16 -16.11 9.29
C ALA A 252 -17.39 -14.85 9.76
N LEU A 253 -16.35 -15.03 10.59
CA LEU A 253 -15.45 -13.96 11.00
C LEU A 253 -14.75 -13.33 9.79
N ALA A 254 -14.15 -14.17 8.94
CA ALA A 254 -13.44 -13.69 7.76
C ALA A 254 -14.38 -12.90 6.83
N ARG A 255 -15.57 -13.42 6.56
CA ARG A 255 -16.57 -12.72 5.75
C ARG A 255 -16.98 -11.38 6.35
N ALA A 256 -17.21 -11.31 7.66
CA ALA A 256 -17.60 -10.07 8.33
C ALA A 256 -16.49 -9.00 8.26
N ILE A 257 -15.23 -9.39 8.44
CA ILE A 257 -14.09 -8.48 8.29
C ILE A 257 -13.96 -8.03 6.82
N PHE A 258 -14.09 -8.93 5.84
CA PHE A 258 -14.04 -8.55 4.43
C PHE A 258 -15.18 -7.60 4.03
N SER A 259 -16.37 -7.74 4.62
CA SER A 259 -17.44 -6.75 4.43
C SER A 259 -17.01 -5.35 4.85
N ARG A 260 -16.27 -5.23 5.96
CA ARG A 260 -15.73 -3.95 6.43
C ARG A 260 -14.59 -3.45 5.55
N VAL A 261 -13.65 -4.33 5.15
CA VAL A 261 -12.54 -3.97 4.23
C VAL A 261 -13.10 -3.36 2.94
N LEU A 262 -14.12 -3.97 2.36
CA LEU A 262 -14.76 -3.46 1.15
C LEU A 262 -15.56 -2.17 1.39
N GLU A 263 -16.19 -2.02 2.56
CA GLU A 263 -16.96 -0.84 2.93
C GLU A 263 -16.08 0.41 3.12
N VAL A 264 -14.86 0.22 3.65
CA VAL A 264 -13.93 1.34 3.85
C VAL A 264 -13.08 1.65 2.62
N ALA A 265 -13.01 0.76 1.62
CA ALA A 265 -12.21 0.94 0.43
C ALA A 265 -12.63 2.19 -0.37
N SER A 266 -11.65 2.91 -0.88
CA SER A 266 -11.85 4.11 -1.69
C SER A 266 -12.73 3.84 -2.92
N PRO A 267 -13.81 4.62 -3.15
CA PRO A 267 -14.71 4.37 -4.26
C PRO A 267 -14.09 4.69 -5.64
N ASP A 268 -13.02 5.46 -5.70
CA ASP A 268 -12.35 5.82 -6.96
C ASP A 268 -11.30 4.78 -7.42
N GLY A 269 -11.15 3.69 -6.66
CA GLY A 269 -10.23 2.60 -6.98
C GLY A 269 -8.83 2.76 -6.39
N TYR A 270 -8.58 3.82 -5.68
CA TYR A 270 -7.32 4.06 -4.99
C TYR A 270 -7.11 3.07 -3.84
N PHE A 271 -5.84 2.79 -3.51
CA PHE A 271 -5.46 1.94 -2.39
C PHE A 271 -4.77 2.76 -1.30
N TYR A 272 -5.34 2.78 -0.09
CA TYR A 272 -4.95 3.70 0.98
C TYR A 272 -3.49 3.59 1.43
N GLU A 273 -2.93 2.39 1.40
CA GLU A 273 -1.54 2.16 1.78
C GLU A 273 -0.54 2.51 0.67
N GLY A 274 -1.01 3.00 -0.49
CA GLY A 274 -0.17 3.36 -1.63
C GLY A 274 0.02 2.24 -2.65
N VAL A 275 0.78 2.53 -3.71
CA VAL A 275 0.96 1.63 -4.86
C VAL A 275 1.74 0.36 -4.51
N GLU A 276 2.74 0.46 -3.64
CA GLU A 276 3.50 -0.70 -3.17
C GLU A 276 2.61 -1.72 -2.48
N TYR A 277 1.73 -1.24 -1.60
CA TYR A 277 0.80 -2.09 -0.87
C TYR A 277 -0.39 -2.54 -1.73
N TRP A 278 -0.73 -1.81 -2.79
CA TRP A 278 -1.61 -2.34 -3.82
C TRP A 278 -1.01 -3.61 -4.45
N ILE A 279 0.25 -3.53 -4.86
CA ILE A 279 0.99 -4.64 -5.47
C ILE A 279 1.06 -5.84 -4.51
N PHE A 280 1.36 -5.58 -3.24
CA PHE A 280 1.53 -6.62 -2.23
C PHE A 280 0.22 -7.21 -1.73
N SER A 281 -0.82 -6.38 -1.57
CA SER A 281 -1.98 -6.71 -0.74
C SER A 281 -3.26 -7.01 -1.53
N MET A 282 -3.47 -6.38 -2.71
CA MET A 282 -4.67 -6.62 -3.51
C MET A 282 -4.88 -8.08 -3.90
N PRO A 283 -3.84 -8.90 -4.23
CA PRO A 283 -4.05 -10.32 -4.47
C PRO A 283 -4.76 -11.04 -3.33
N TRP A 284 -4.50 -10.64 -2.09
CA TRP A 284 -5.10 -11.25 -0.89
C TRP A 284 -6.58 -10.90 -0.73
N ILE A 285 -6.97 -9.70 -1.13
CA ILE A 285 -8.40 -9.35 -1.22
C ILE A 285 -9.07 -10.28 -2.24
N ILE A 286 -8.47 -10.47 -3.41
CA ILE A 286 -9.02 -11.36 -4.45
C ILE A 286 -9.08 -12.82 -3.96
N HIS A 287 -8.05 -13.34 -3.29
CA HIS A 287 -8.07 -14.69 -2.73
C HIS A 287 -9.22 -14.89 -1.73
N GLY A 288 -9.43 -13.93 -0.82
CA GLY A 288 -10.56 -13.99 0.11
C GLY A 288 -11.91 -14.00 -0.62
N LEU A 289 -12.09 -13.08 -1.57
CA LEU A 289 -13.33 -12.97 -2.35
C LEU A 289 -13.58 -14.21 -3.21
N ASP A 290 -12.55 -14.77 -3.83
CA ASP A 290 -12.67 -16.01 -4.61
C ASP A 290 -13.04 -17.21 -3.74
N ALA A 291 -12.47 -17.30 -2.54
CA ALA A 291 -12.84 -18.37 -1.60
C ALA A 291 -14.31 -18.27 -1.20
N PHE A 292 -14.83 -17.07 -0.87
CA PHE A 292 -16.25 -16.86 -0.57
C PHE A 292 -17.15 -17.16 -1.78
N ALA A 293 -16.81 -16.62 -2.94
CA ALA A 293 -17.60 -16.78 -4.15
C ALA A 293 -17.68 -18.26 -4.58
N HIS A 294 -16.55 -18.99 -4.53
CA HIS A 294 -16.52 -20.38 -4.97
C HIS A 294 -17.08 -21.33 -3.92
N ALA A 295 -16.56 -21.31 -2.69
CA ALA A 295 -16.92 -22.28 -1.67
C ALA A 295 -18.30 -22.03 -1.06
N ALA A 296 -18.70 -20.77 -0.88
CA ALA A 296 -19.97 -20.41 -0.24
C ALA A 296 -21.05 -19.94 -1.23
N GLY A 297 -20.69 -19.56 -2.46
CA GLY A 297 -21.59 -18.87 -3.38
C GLY A 297 -21.88 -17.41 -2.95
N ASP A 298 -21.05 -16.83 -2.09
CA ASP A 298 -21.22 -15.49 -1.56
C ASP A 298 -20.36 -14.50 -2.38
N ASP A 299 -21.02 -13.82 -3.30
CA ASP A 299 -20.38 -12.85 -4.19
C ASP A 299 -20.27 -11.47 -3.58
N MET A 300 -19.08 -11.10 -3.16
CA MET A 300 -18.77 -9.80 -2.56
C MET A 300 -18.01 -8.85 -3.50
N TYR A 301 -17.89 -9.16 -4.79
CA TYR A 301 -17.07 -8.38 -5.73
C TYR A 301 -17.66 -7.02 -6.09
N ASP A 302 -18.98 -6.83 -6.04
CA ASP A 302 -19.62 -5.63 -6.57
C ASP A 302 -19.39 -4.39 -5.71
N THR A 303 -18.22 -3.80 -5.85
CA THR A 303 -17.85 -2.54 -5.18
C THR A 303 -17.23 -1.55 -6.18
N PRO A 304 -17.42 -0.23 -5.97
CA PRO A 304 -16.80 0.79 -6.81
C PRO A 304 -15.26 0.68 -6.84
N ASN A 305 -14.63 0.36 -5.71
CA ASN A 305 -13.19 0.20 -5.62
C ASN A 305 -12.68 -0.87 -6.61
N LEU A 306 -13.21 -2.09 -6.54
CA LEU A 306 -12.78 -3.20 -7.39
C LEU A 306 -13.07 -2.97 -8.87
N ARG A 307 -14.13 -2.20 -9.19
CA ARG A 307 -14.43 -1.81 -10.58
C ARG A 307 -13.43 -0.81 -11.16
N ASN A 308 -12.81 0.03 -10.32
CA ASN A 308 -11.98 1.15 -10.75
C ASN A 308 -10.47 0.95 -10.51
N THR A 309 -10.07 -0.04 -9.70
CA THR A 309 -8.69 -0.15 -9.19
C THR A 309 -7.63 -0.42 -10.28
N HIS A 310 -8.03 -0.95 -11.45
CA HIS A 310 -7.15 -1.08 -12.61
C HIS A 310 -6.62 0.28 -13.10
N LEU A 311 -7.41 1.34 -12.95
CA LEU A 311 -7.00 2.70 -13.29
C LEU A 311 -5.95 3.24 -12.32
N TYR A 312 -6.05 2.88 -11.03
CA TYR A 312 -5.07 3.29 -10.05
C TYR A 312 -3.68 2.74 -10.37
N ILE A 313 -3.55 1.42 -10.54
CA ILE A 313 -2.24 0.85 -10.86
C ILE A 313 -1.70 1.32 -12.20
N ALA A 314 -2.55 1.45 -13.24
CA ALA A 314 -2.12 1.94 -14.55
C ALA A 314 -1.51 3.35 -14.47
N HIS A 315 -2.14 4.26 -13.73
CA HIS A 315 -1.66 5.63 -13.56
C HIS A 315 -0.47 5.75 -12.61
N SER A 316 -0.36 4.84 -11.63
CA SER A 316 0.75 4.82 -10.68
C SER A 316 2.08 4.35 -11.29
N LEU A 317 2.06 3.70 -12.47
CA LEU A 317 3.28 3.29 -13.18
C LEU A 317 3.92 4.47 -13.90
N THR A 318 5.25 4.53 -13.92
CA THR A 318 5.99 5.44 -14.79
C THR A 318 5.76 5.11 -16.27
N PRO A 319 5.95 6.06 -17.22
CA PRO A 319 5.68 5.82 -18.63
C PRO A 319 6.38 4.61 -19.24
N ASN A 320 7.62 4.33 -18.83
CA ASN A 320 8.35 3.14 -19.30
C ASN A 320 7.92 1.85 -18.60
N GLY A 321 7.00 1.92 -17.62
CA GLY A 321 6.51 0.80 -16.86
C GLY A 321 7.56 0.09 -16.01
N GLN A 322 8.71 0.71 -15.80
CA GLN A 322 9.79 0.09 -15.02
C GLN A 322 9.77 0.53 -13.55
N ASP A 323 8.85 1.45 -13.20
CA ASP A 323 8.82 2.14 -11.92
C ASP A 323 7.41 2.58 -11.54
N VAL A 324 7.25 3.05 -10.32
CA VAL A 324 6.00 3.60 -9.80
C VAL A 324 6.23 5.02 -9.30
N PHE A 325 5.19 5.86 -9.34
CA PHE A 325 5.22 7.16 -8.67
C PHE A 325 5.10 6.94 -7.16
N ASP A 326 6.20 7.15 -6.45
CA ASP A 326 6.37 6.79 -5.05
C ASP A 326 5.80 7.83 -4.08
N PHE A 327 4.50 7.78 -3.83
CA PHE A 327 3.86 8.46 -2.72
C PHE A 327 3.62 7.45 -1.58
N GLY A 328 4.16 7.76 -0.38
CA GLY A 328 4.16 6.83 0.74
C GLY A 328 5.31 5.81 0.69
N ASP A 329 5.15 4.70 1.39
CA ASP A 329 6.15 3.64 1.43
C ASP A 329 6.26 2.90 0.10
N VAL A 330 7.42 2.96 -0.55
CA VAL A 330 7.73 2.26 -1.79
C VAL A 330 9.10 1.61 -1.70
N PHE A 331 9.18 0.29 -1.85
CA PHE A 331 10.42 -0.48 -1.85
C PHE A 331 10.48 -1.54 -2.95
N GLU A 332 9.38 -1.78 -3.65
CA GLU A 332 9.35 -2.52 -4.90
C GLU A 332 9.48 -1.53 -6.07
N GLY A 333 9.99 -1.98 -7.15
CA GLY A 333 10.31 -1.07 -8.24
C GLY A 333 11.69 -0.48 -8.06
N PRO A 334 12.14 0.29 -9.00
CA PRO A 334 13.43 0.86 -8.92
C PRO A 334 13.37 1.98 -7.91
N VAL A 335 13.38 1.65 -6.75
CA VAL A 335 14.04 2.41 -5.72
C VAL A 335 15.43 2.75 -6.25
N THR A 336 15.47 3.07 -7.47
CA THR A 336 16.58 3.26 -8.34
C THR A 336 16.92 4.69 -8.42
N ARG A 337 16.91 5.25 -7.24
CA ARG A 337 17.71 6.42 -7.09
C ARG A 337 19.10 5.92 -6.81
N ALA A 338 19.67 5.32 -7.87
CA ALA A 338 21.05 4.89 -7.88
C ALA A 338 21.94 6.07 -7.53
N ARG A 339 22.92 5.86 -6.68
CA ARG A 339 24.02 6.79 -6.52
C ARG A 339 24.66 7.03 -7.90
N LYS A 340 25.16 8.25 -8.12
CA LYS A 340 25.87 8.60 -9.35
C LYS A 340 26.93 7.53 -9.68
N GLY A 341 26.78 6.87 -10.83
CA GLY A 341 27.68 5.83 -11.29
C GLY A 341 27.33 4.40 -10.86
N GLU A 342 26.26 4.19 -10.09
CA GLU A 342 25.74 2.85 -9.79
C GLU A 342 24.59 2.51 -10.75
N GLU A 343 24.60 1.28 -11.26
CA GLU A 343 23.42 0.75 -11.94
C GLU A 343 22.29 0.58 -10.92
N PRO A 344 21.06 0.92 -11.28
CA PRO A 344 19.92 0.78 -10.40
C PRO A 344 19.80 -0.65 -9.86
N ALA A 345 19.97 -0.83 -8.56
CA ALA A 345 19.68 -2.10 -7.93
C ALA A 345 18.17 -2.34 -8.00
N ARG A 346 17.75 -3.34 -8.77
CA ARG A 346 16.35 -3.76 -8.81
C ARG A 346 16.12 -4.83 -7.76
N THR A 347 15.03 -4.69 -7.02
CA THR A 347 14.67 -5.61 -5.93
C THR A 347 14.33 -7.01 -6.44
N HIS A 348 14.07 -7.18 -7.74
CA HIS A 348 13.71 -8.46 -8.34
C HIS A 348 14.80 -9.04 -9.23
N PRO A 349 15.01 -10.37 -9.18
CA PRO A 349 15.92 -11.05 -10.10
C PRO A 349 15.56 -10.76 -11.57
N GLY A 350 16.56 -10.40 -12.37
CA GLY A 350 16.39 -10.07 -13.77
C GLY A 350 15.85 -8.66 -14.03
N GLY A 351 15.73 -7.82 -13.00
CA GLY A 351 15.35 -6.41 -13.13
C GLY A 351 13.94 -6.16 -13.64
N LYS A 352 13.00 -7.07 -13.39
CA LYS A 352 11.59 -6.94 -13.76
C LYS A 352 10.78 -6.46 -12.57
N LEU A 353 9.81 -5.57 -12.80
CA LEU A 353 8.89 -5.13 -11.78
C LEU A 353 7.88 -6.23 -11.45
N ASN A 354 7.82 -6.67 -10.19
CA ASN A 354 6.70 -7.45 -9.70
C ASN A 354 5.53 -6.50 -9.43
N SER A 355 4.46 -6.64 -10.16
CA SER A 355 3.29 -5.77 -10.03
C SER A 355 2.01 -6.54 -9.70
N ASN A 356 2.08 -7.87 -9.66
CA ASN A 356 0.92 -8.75 -9.45
C ASN A 356 -0.29 -8.40 -10.34
N TYR A 357 0.00 -7.92 -11.56
CA TYR A 357 -1.01 -7.43 -12.51
C TYR A 357 -2.06 -8.50 -12.87
N ASN A 358 -1.77 -9.77 -12.67
CA ASN A 358 -2.68 -10.87 -13.03
C ASN A 358 -4.01 -10.84 -12.27
N LEU A 359 -4.09 -10.18 -11.10
CA LEU A 359 -5.37 -9.96 -10.43
C LEU A 359 -6.36 -9.12 -11.27
N LEU A 360 -5.84 -8.29 -12.18
CA LEU A 360 -6.69 -7.50 -13.09
C LEU A 360 -7.43 -8.39 -14.08
N TYR A 361 -6.87 -9.55 -14.47
CA TYR A 361 -7.60 -10.54 -15.28
C TYR A 361 -8.82 -11.07 -14.52
N ARG A 362 -8.70 -11.29 -13.20
CA ARG A 362 -9.84 -11.71 -12.39
C ARG A 362 -10.94 -10.65 -12.36
N LEU A 363 -10.55 -9.39 -12.14
CA LEU A 363 -11.50 -8.27 -12.13
C LEU A 363 -12.11 -8.05 -13.53
N ALA A 364 -11.30 -8.15 -14.59
CA ALA A 364 -11.76 -8.07 -15.96
C ALA A 364 -12.80 -9.14 -16.29
N ALA A 365 -12.50 -10.40 -16.00
CA ALA A 365 -13.42 -11.51 -16.20
C ALA A 365 -14.70 -11.35 -15.37
N ARG A 366 -14.57 -10.88 -14.12
CA ARG A 366 -15.70 -10.72 -13.21
C ARG A 366 -16.69 -9.65 -13.63
N PHE A 367 -16.20 -8.54 -14.18
CA PHE A 367 -17.00 -7.39 -14.57
C PHE A 367 -17.24 -7.28 -16.08
N GLY A 368 -16.71 -8.19 -16.90
CA GLY A 368 -16.69 -8.01 -18.36
C GLY A 368 -15.92 -6.76 -18.78
N ASN A 369 -14.89 -6.36 -18.03
CA ASN A 369 -14.19 -5.09 -18.20
C ASN A 369 -13.00 -5.23 -19.17
N ALA A 370 -13.22 -4.87 -20.44
CA ALA A 370 -12.20 -4.90 -21.48
C ALA A 370 -11.01 -3.95 -21.19
N GLU A 371 -11.24 -2.84 -20.48
CA GLU A 371 -10.18 -1.90 -20.11
C GLU A 371 -9.24 -2.49 -19.06
N ALA A 372 -9.78 -3.13 -18.01
CA ALA A 372 -8.96 -3.83 -17.02
C ALA A 372 -8.15 -4.97 -17.65
N GLN A 373 -8.73 -5.71 -18.61
CA GLN A 373 -8.02 -6.71 -19.41
C GLN A 373 -6.86 -6.07 -20.19
N GLY A 374 -7.11 -4.92 -20.83
CA GLY A 374 -6.12 -4.17 -21.60
C GLY A 374 -4.97 -3.64 -20.75
N VAL A 375 -5.26 -3.16 -19.54
CA VAL A 375 -4.23 -2.75 -18.57
C VAL A 375 -3.36 -3.93 -18.17
N ALA A 376 -3.95 -5.10 -17.88
CA ALA A 376 -3.19 -6.31 -17.55
C ALA A 376 -2.28 -6.75 -18.70
N ASP A 377 -2.80 -6.78 -19.93
CA ASP A 377 -2.02 -7.15 -21.11
C ASP A 377 -0.89 -6.14 -21.40
N TRP A 378 -1.14 -4.85 -21.17
CA TRP A 378 -0.11 -3.81 -21.27
C TRP A 378 1.00 -4.02 -20.26
N MET A 379 0.69 -4.25 -18.97
CA MET A 379 1.68 -4.51 -17.93
C MET A 379 2.49 -5.79 -18.23
N ALA A 380 1.84 -6.84 -18.72
CA ALA A 380 2.52 -8.05 -19.20
C ALA A 380 3.50 -7.74 -20.35
N SER A 381 3.11 -6.88 -21.30
CA SER A 381 3.96 -6.47 -22.44
C SER A 381 5.18 -5.66 -22.03
N LEU A 382 5.11 -4.95 -20.91
CA LEU A 382 6.25 -4.23 -20.30
C LEU A 382 7.22 -5.18 -19.58
N GLY A 383 6.89 -6.48 -19.51
CA GLY A 383 7.72 -7.48 -18.87
C GLY A 383 7.53 -7.57 -17.37
N HIS A 384 6.44 -7.05 -16.83
CA HIS A 384 6.09 -7.23 -15.42
C HIS A 384 5.92 -8.70 -15.07
N VAL A 385 6.11 -9.01 -13.80
CA VAL A 385 5.93 -10.35 -13.25
C VAL A 385 4.91 -10.33 -12.12
N CYS A 386 4.43 -11.52 -11.77
CA CYS A 386 3.56 -11.73 -10.61
C CYS A 386 4.20 -12.74 -9.67
N ALA A 387 4.05 -12.58 -8.37
CA ALA A 387 4.55 -13.55 -7.40
C ALA A 387 3.89 -14.92 -7.59
N GLU A 388 2.61 -14.91 -7.91
CA GLU A 388 1.77 -16.09 -8.11
C GLU A 388 1.24 -16.14 -9.54
N ASP A 389 2.13 -16.30 -10.52
CA ASP A 389 1.77 -16.35 -11.96
C ASP A 389 0.76 -17.47 -12.28
N PHE A 390 0.78 -18.55 -11.51
CA PHE A 390 -0.14 -19.68 -11.71
C PHE A 390 -1.62 -19.30 -11.56
N TRP A 391 -1.94 -18.21 -10.82
CA TRP A 391 -3.30 -17.69 -10.74
C TRP A 391 -3.82 -17.13 -12.06
N THR A 392 -2.95 -16.71 -12.96
CA THR A 392 -3.35 -16.23 -14.29
C THR A 392 -4.21 -17.23 -15.02
N LEU A 393 -3.89 -18.54 -14.89
CA LEU A 393 -4.67 -19.61 -15.50
C LEU A 393 -6.11 -19.68 -14.96
N LEU A 394 -6.33 -19.39 -13.67
CA LEU A 394 -7.66 -19.41 -13.05
C LEU A 394 -8.42 -18.12 -13.32
N TRP A 395 -7.71 -16.99 -13.35
CA TRP A 395 -8.31 -15.66 -13.33
C TRP A 395 -8.63 -15.08 -14.70
N ARG A 396 -7.83 -15.40 -15.72
CA ARG A 396 -8.04 -14.87 -17.07
C ARG A 396 -9.24 -15.52 -17.75
N ASP A 397 -10.09 -14.70 -18.36
CA ASP A 397 -11.07 -15.14 -19.34
C ASP A 397 -10.48 -14.94 -20.75
N PRO A 398 -10.12 -16.02 -21.46
CA PRO A 398 -9.55 -15.89 -22.80
C PRO A 398 -10.55 -15.42 -23.86
N ALA A 399 -11.85 -15.45 -23.56
CA ALA A 399 -12.89 -14.96 -24.47
C ALA A 399 -13.11 -13.44 -24.38
N LEU A 400 -12.66 -12.80 -23.28
CA LEU A 400 -12.79 -11.36 -23.13
C LEU A 400 -11.74 -10.64 -23.98
N ALA A 401 -12.18 -9.82 -24.93
CA ALA A 401 -11.29 -8.98 -25.73
C ALA A 401 -10.75 -7.82 -24.91
N ALA A 402 -9.44 -7.58 -25.00
CA ALA A 402 -8.80 -6.45 -24.33
C ALA A 402 -9.02 -5.13 -25.08
N ALA A 403 -9.32 -4.06 -24.36
CA ALA A 403 -9.30 -2.72 -24.93
C ALA A 403 -7.84 -2.21 -25.01
N PRO A 404 -7.47 -1.41 -26.02
CA PRO A 404 -6.13 -0.87 -26.12
C PRO A 404 -5.86 0.19 -25.05
N MET A 405 -4.61 0.35 -24.58
CA MET A 405 -4.27 1.39 -23.62
C MET A 405 -4.62 2.82 -24.06
N SER A 406 -4.73 3.05 -25.36
CA SER A 406 -5.20 4.34 -25.89
C SER A 406 -6.66 4.68 -25.53
N SER A 407 -7.46 3.72 -25.08
CA SER A 407 -8.80 3.96 -24.56
C SER A 407 -8.79 4.49 -23.12
N VAL A 408 -7.74 4.24 -22.36
CA VAL A 408 -7.58 4.79 -21.02
C VAL A 408 -7.17 6.27 -21.13
N ALA A 409 -7.90 7.15 -20.45
CA ALA A 409 -7.53 8.57 -20.42
C ALA A 409 -6.12 8.75 -19.82
N PRO A 410 -5.23 9.55 -20.45
CA PRO A 410 -3.86 9.70 -19.97
C PRO A 410 -3.72 10.59 -18.72
N HIS A 411 -4.81 11.19 -18.28
CA HIS A 411 -4.86 12.04 -17.10
C HIS A 411 -5.98 11.58 -16.17
N ARG A 412 -5.70 11.55 -14.86
CA ARG A 412 -6.71 11.20 -13.87
C ARG A 412 -6.50 11.94 -12.56
N HIS A 413 -7.58 12.37 -11.96
CA HIS A 413 -7.69 12.82 -10.58
C HIS A 413 -8.40 11.73 -9.78
N PHE A 414 -7.71 11.19 -8.77
CA PHE A 414 -8.28 10.35 -7.74
C PHE A 414 -8.69 11.28 -6.60
N ASP A 415 -9.98 11.64 -6.60
CA ASP A 415 -10.50 12.71 -5.75
C ASP A 415 -10.47 12.36 -4.27
N ASP A 416 -10.77 11.11 -3.94
CA ASP A 416 -10.79 10.65 -2.54
C ASP A 416 -9.45 10.85 -1.86
N LEU A 417 -8.35 10.47 -2.49
CA LEU A 417 -7.02 10.63 -1.90
C LEU A 417 -6.34 11.96 -2.26
N GLY A 418 -6.91 12.73 -3.15
CA GLY A 418 -6.31 13.97 -3.62
C GLY A 418 -5.03 13.72 -4.42
N THR A 419 -5.06 12.81 -5.39
CA THR A 419 -3.88 12.51 -6.23
C THR A 419 -4.21 12.71 -7.70
N VAL A 420 -3.37 13.48 -8.39
CA VAL A 420 -3.44 13.68 -9.84
C VAL A 420 -2.29 12.96 -10.50
N TYR A 421 -2.59 12.21 -11.53
CA TYR A 421 -1.62 11.70 -12.49
C TYR A 421 -1.90 12.31 -13.87
N TRP A 422 -0.86 12.84 -14.50
CA TRP A 422 -0.89 13.40 -15.83
C TRP A 422 0.27 12.83 -16.65
N ARG A 423 0.01 12.45 -17.90
CA ARG A 423 1.05 12.04 -18.85
C ARG A 423 0.72 12.52 -20.25
N SER A 424 1.73 12.77 -21.08
CA SER A 424 1.51 13.22 -22.46
C SER A 424 0.79 12.17 -23.30
N ASP A 425 1.06 10.90 -23.05
CA ASP A 425 0.47 9.73 -23.72
C ASP A 425 0.87 8.43 -22.97
N TRP A 426 0.50 7.27 -23.50
CA TRP A 426 0.83 5.96 -22.94
C TRP A 426 2.11 5.31 -23.51
N THR A 427 2.95 6.07 -24.23
CA THR A 427 4.21 5.53 -24.74
C THR A 427 5.31 5.55 -23.66
N PRO A 428 6.33 4.66 -23.76
CA PRO A 428 7.45 4.67 -22.83
C PRO A 428 8.28 5.96 -22.83
N ALA A 429 8.17 6.77 -23.88
CA ALA A 429 8.86 8.07 -24.03
C ALA A 429 8.05 9.25 -23.48
N ALA A 430 6.86 9.02 -22.96
CA ALA A 430 5.99 10.06 -22.44
C ALA A 430 6.66 10.86 -21.33
N THR A 431 6.30 12.12 -21.23
CA THR A 431 6.51 12.94 -20.03
C THR A 431 5.33 12.73 -19.09
N ALA A 432 5.61 12.62 -17.80
CA ALA A 432 4.57 12.47 -16.80
C ALA A 432 4.78 13.35 -15.58
N PHE A 433 3.69 13.67 -14.94
CA PHE A 433 3.60 14.45 -13.72
C PHE A 433 2.63 13.75 -12.76
N ALA A 434 3.03 13.63 -11.50
CA ALA A 434 2.16 13.18 -10.43
C ALA A 434 2.17 14.21 -9.31
N PHE A 435 1.02 14.42 -8.66
CA PHE A 435 0.85 15.39 -7.58
C PHE A 435 -0.12 14.85 -6.53
N ARG A 436 0.24 14.98 -5.25
CA ARG A 436 -0.60 14.55 -4.14
C ARG A 436 -0.89 15.70 -3.18
N ALA A 437 -2.18 15.88 -2.86
CA ALA A 437 -2.66 16.81 -1.83
C ALA A 437 -4.00 16.31 -1.28
N GLY A 438 -3.93 15.41 -0.32
CA GLY A 438 -5.09 14.82 0.35
C GLY A 438 -4.73 14.26 1.72
N PRO A 439 -5.72 13.85 2.50
CA PRO A 439 -5.50 13.20 3.79
C PRO A 439 -4.87 11.81 3.60
N PRO A 440 -4.19 11.25 4.63
CA PRO A 440 -3.45 10.00 4.48
C PRO A 440 -4.32 8.79 4.06
N GLU A 441 -5.57 8.71 4.52
CA GLU A 441 -6.50 7.63 4.17
C GLU A 441 -7.70 8.10 3.31
N GLY A 442 -7.61 9.26 2.68
CA GLY A 442 -8.64 9.78 1.80
C GLY A 442 -9.82 10.45 2.51
N HIS A 443 -10.64 11.15 1.73
CA HIS A 443 -11.82 11.86 2.22
C HIS A 443 -13.00 10.94 2.52
N HIS A 444 -13.06 9.76 1.89
CA HIS A 444 -14.12 8.78 2.12
C HIS A 444 -14.20 8.33 3.59
N VAL A 445 -13.06 8.30 4.27
CA VAL A 445 -12.95 8.00 5.71
C VAL A 445 -13.92 8.84 6.54
N THR A 446 -13.98 10.15 6.32
CA THR A 446 -14.84 11.06 7.10
C THR A 446 -16.32 10.76 6.96
N THR A 447 -16.72 10.15 5.84
CA THR A 447 -18.10 9.73 5.59
C THR A 447 -18.47 8.41 6.27
N ARG A 448 -17.47 7.62 6.69
CA ARG A 448 -17.64 6.25 7.19
C ARG A 448 -17.28 6.08 8.65
N ILE A 449 -16.23 6.73 9.14
CA ILE A 449 -15.68 6.46 10.47
C ILE A 449 -16.70 6.66 11.60
N GLY A 450 -17.59 7.64 11.49
CA GLY A 450 -18.67 7.88 12.43
C GLY A 450 -19.74 6.77 12.46
N LYS A 451 -19.82 5.94 11.41
CA LYS A 451 -20.78 4.83 11.26
C LYS A 451 -20.17 3.48 11.61
N LEU A 452 -18.84 3.43 11.76
CA LEU A 452 -18.06 2.22 11.99
C LEU A 452 -17.31 2.32 13.34
N PRO A 453 -18.00 2.12 14.47
CA PRO A 453 -17.41 2.29 15.81
C PRO A 453 -16.28 1.28 16.10
N ASP A 454 -16.19 0.24 15.31
CA ASP A 454 -15.19 -0.82 15.36
C ASP A 454 -14.00 -0.58 14.42
N TRP A 455 -13.93 0.58 13.76
CA TRP A 455 -12.80 0.94 12.90
C TRP A 455 -11.86 1.94 13.57
N HIS A 456 -10.56 1.73 13.45
CA HIS A 456 -9.53 2.73 13.72
C HIS A 456 -8.62 2.89 12.51
N LEU A 457 -8.14 4.11 12.29
CA LEU A 457 -7.22 4.40 11.21
C LEU A 457 -5.80 3.97 11.58
N GLU A 458 -5.11 3.42 10.62
CA GLU A 458 -3.69 3.08 10.71
C GLU A 458 -2.98 3.69 9.50
N THR A 459 -2.31 4.81 9.70
CA THR A 459 -1.69 5.61 8.63
C THR A 459 -0.20 5.31 8.45
N GLY A 460 0.26 4.16 8.90
CA GLY A 460 1.68 3.82 9.01
C GLY A 460 2.47 3.89 7.70
N HIS A 461 1.81 3.73 6.56
CA HIS A 461 2.47 3.76 5.24
C HIS A 461 2.32 5.11 4.51
N ALA A 462 1.58 6.06 5.09
CA ALA A 462 1.43 7.39 4.53
C ALA A 462 2.55 8.32 5.02
N HIS A 463 3.03 9.17 4.12
CA HIS A 463 4.07 10.16 4.43
C HIS A 463 3.48 11.56 4.63
N PRO A 464 4.16 12.44 5.40
CA PRO A 464 3.78 13.86 5.53
C PRO A 464 4.24 14.63 4.28
N ASP A 465 3.65 14.31 3.13
CA ASP A 465 4.07 14.72 1.79
C ASP A 465 2.99 15.49 1.00
N ALA A 466 1.96 15.98 1.67
CA ALA A 466 0.91 16.75 1.01
C ALA A 466 1.51 17.96 0.26
N GLY A 467 1.11 18.14 -1.01
CA GLY A 467 1.70 19.13 -1.89
C GLY A 467 2.96 18.65 -2.63
N SER A 468 3.37 17.40 -2.44
CA SER A 468 4.51 16.84 -3.17
C SER A 468 4.15 16.51 -4.61
N PHE A 469 5.15 16.62 -5.50
CA PHE A 469 5.02 16.31 -6.91
C PHE A 469 6.22 15.52 -7.43
N ILE A 470 5.98 14.80 -8.52
CA ILE A 470 6.97 14.01 -9.24
C ILE A 470 6.92 14.41 -10.71
N LEU A 471 8.08 14.68 -11.31
CA LEU A 471 8.24 14.86 -12.75
C LEU A 471 9.10 13.75 -13.33
N TYR A 472 8.61 13.18 -14.42
CA TYR A 472 9.27 12.10 -15.16
C TYR A 472 9.41 12.48 -16.63
N GLY A 473 10.56 12.22 -17.22
CA GLY A 473 10.82 12.47 -18.63
C GLY A 473 12.19 11.98 -19.07
N GLY A 474 12.36 11.74 -20.38
CA GLY A 474 13.60 11.17 -20.90
C GLY A 474 13.91 9.78 -20.36
N GLY A 475 12.88 9.01 -20.01
CA GLY A 475 13.01 7.63 -19.51
C GLY A 475 13.47 7.51 -18.05
N GLY A 476 13.34 8.58 -17.24
CA GLY A 476 13.70 8.57 -15.83
C GLY A 476 13.03 9.68 -15.02
N TYR A 477 13.21 9.63 -13.71
CA TYR A 477 12.80 10.72 -12.82
C TYR A 477 13.63 11.98 -13.12
N LEU A 478 12.95 13.11 -13.11
CA LEU A 478 13.57 14.43 -13.14
C LEU A 478 13.54 15.05 -11.74
N THR A 479 12.48 14.80 -11.00
CA THR A 479 12.38 15.14 -9.59
C THR A 479 11.31 14.28 -8.93
N GLY A 480 11.46 14.01 -7.66
CA GLY A 480 10.50 13.22 -6.88
C GLY A 480 10.90 13.06 -5.42
N PRO A 481 10.08 12.38 -4.60
CA PRO A 481 10.46 12.05 -3.23
C PRO A 481 11.70 11.18 -3.17
N MET A 482 12.32 11.06 -2.00
CA MET A 482 13.57 10.30 -1.80
C MET A 482 13.33 8.79 -1.55
N GLY A 483 12.14 8.26 -1.86
CA GLY A 483 11.78 6.85 -1.69
C GLY A 483 11.43 6.48 -0.24
N TYR A 484 11.42 5.18 0.06
CA TYR A 484 11.11 4.68 1.39
C TYR A 484 12.13 5.15 2.41
N ALA A 485 11.63 5.78 3.48
CA ALA A 485 12.42 6.17 4.62
C ALA A 485 11.77 5.58 5.87
N GLY A 486 12.56 4.94 6.73
CA GLY A 486 12.06 4.41 7.99
C GLY A 486 11.48 5.45 8.94
N ILE A 487 11.78 6.73 8.69
CA ILE A 487 11.17 7.89 9.36
C ILE A 487 10.68 8.85 8.28
N PRO A 488 9.41 8.80 7.89
CA PRO A 488 8.84 9.71 6.90
C PRO A 488 8.95 11.18 7.35
N SER A 489 9.41 12.03 6.46
CA SER A 489 9.54 13.46 6.72
C SER A 489 9.21 14.28 5.47
N SER A 490 8.58 15.43 5.65
CA SER A 490 8.35 16.42 4.59
C SER A 490 9.63 16.88 3.91
N LYS A 491 10.78 16.79 4.61
CA LYS A 491 12.10 17.13 4.07
C LYS A 491 12.58 16.16 3.00
N LEU A 492 11.92 14.99 2.85
CA LEU A 492 12.22 13.96 1.85
C LEU A 492 11.40 14.10 0.58
N SER A 493 10.50 15.09 0.52
CA SER A 493 9.50 15.23 -0.54
C SER A 493 9.54 16.63 -1.18
N ASN A 494 9.05 16.76 -2.40
CA ASN A 494 8.93 18.03 -3.13
C ASN A 494 7.76 18.87 -2.61
N THR A 495 7.63 18.98 -1.30
CA THR A 495 6.60 19.76 -0.63
C THR A 495 7.15 21.06 -0.03
N LEU A 496 6.38 21.70 0.81
CA LEU A 496 6.70 22.98 1.43
C LEU A 496 7.14 22.79 2.88
N LEU A 497 8.03 23.66 3.35
CA LEU A 497 8.35 23.80 4.78
C LEU A 497 7.94 25.20 5.23
N VAL A 498 7.47 25.30 6.47
CA VAL A 498 7.14 26.56 7.13
C VAL A 498 8.06 26.71 8.34
N ASP A 499 8.88 27.78 8.39
CA ASP A 499 9.95 27.96 9.37
C ASP A 499 10.90 26.75 9.47
N GLY A 500 11.15 26.06 8.32
CA GLY A 500 11.98 24.87 8.26
C GLY A 500 11.34 23.61 8.85
N GLN A 501 10.07 23.69 9.29
CA GLN A 501 9.30 22.57 9.82
C GLN A 501 8.38 21.98 8.76
N GLY A 502 8.21 20.67 8.80
CA GLY A 502 7.31 19.93 7.92
C GLY A 502 5.91 19.75 8.49
N GLN A 503 5.21 18.75 7.98
CA GLN A 503 3.79 18.52 8.19
C GLN A 503 3.52 17.59 9.38
N ALA A 504 2.34 17.70 9.97
CA ALA A 504 1.84 16.88 11.08
C ALA A 504 2.89 16.69 12.19
N ASN A 505 3.06 15.48 12.69
CA ASN A 505 4.05 15.13 13.72
C ASN A 505 5.26 14.42 13.10
N GLU A 506 5.81 14.97 12.01
CA GLU A 506 6.95 14.36 11.34
C GLU A 506 8.11 14.08 12.32
N GLY A 507 8.85 13.00 12.05
CA GLY A 507 9.89 12.51 12.95
C GLY A 507 9.41 11.45 13.95
N GLY A 508 8.11 11.17 14.01
CA GLY A 508 7.49 10.10 14.82
C GLY A 508 7.54 8.71 14.20
N GLY A 509 8.34 8.48 13.16
CA GLY A 509 8.35 7.21 12.41
C GLY A 509 7.04 7.02 11.66
N HIS A 510 6.56 5.78 11.58
CA HIS A 510 5.26 5.46 10.96
C HIS A 510 4.04 6.13 11.61
N ASP A 511 4.25 6.86 12.70
CA ASP A 511 3.20 7.51 13.46
C ASP A 511 3.11 9.02 13.18
N ALA A 512 3.55 9.50 12.02
CA ALA A 512 3.56 10.92 11.66
C ALA A 512 2.20 11.62 11.84
N PHE A 513 1.10 10.89 11.72
CA PHE A 513 -0.26 11.41 11.86
C PHE A 513 -0.94 11.03 13.18
N ARG A 514 -0.27 10.27 14.06
CA ARG A 514 -0.86 9.86 15.34
C ARG A 514 -1.18 11.06 16.21
N GLY A 515 -2.42 11.15 16.67
CA GLY A 515 -2.91 12.25 17.49
C GLY A 515 -3.09 13.57 16.73
N TYR A 516 -2.88 13.61 15.43
CA TYR A 516 -3.16 14.78 14.62
C TYR A 516 -4.66 14.81 14.26
N PRO A 517 -5.38 15.95 14.42
CA PRO A 517 -6.82 15.99 14.19
C PRO A 517 -7.18 15.69 12.74
N TYR A 518 -7.96 14.62 12.51
CA TYR A 518 -8.31 14.21 11.14
C TYR A 518 -9.10 15.28 10.39
N ALA A 519 -9.91 16.08 11.07
CA ALA A 519 -10.61 17.20 10.45
C ALA A 519 -9.66 18.23 9.80
N ARG A 520 -8.44 18.38 10.32
CA ARG A 520 -7.41 19.20 9.68
C ARG A 520 -6.81 18.50 8.47
N LEU A 521 -6.56 17.19 8.58
CA LEU A 521 -6.06 16.39 7.45
C LEU A 521 -7.08 16.36 6.32
N ASP A 522 -8.38 16.25 6.64
CA ASP A 522 -9.46 16.26 5.65
C ASP A 522 -9.63 17.63 4.95
N ALA A 523 -9.11 18.71 5.52
CA ALA A 523 -9.05 20.01 4.88
C ALA A 523 -7.97 20.11 3.78
N ILE A 524 -7.01 19.18 3.76
CA ILE A 524 -6.03 19.07 2.67
C ILE A 524 -6.75 18.49 1.45
N ARG A 525 -6.83 19.27 0.35
CA ARG A 525 -7.56 18.81 -0.83
C ARG A 525 -7.14 19.51 -2.11
N ILE A 526 -7.30 18.83 -3.22
CA ILE A 526 -7.25 19.44 -4.55
C ILE A 526 -8.60 20.12 -4.80
N THR A 527 -8.59 21.43 -4.89
CA THR A 527 -9.81 22.26 -5.09
C THR A 527 -10.15 22.47 -6.56
N ARG A 528 -9.18 22.21 -7.44
CA ARG A 528 -9.33 22.25 -8.90
C ARG A 528 -8.37 21.25 -9.54
N ALA A 529 -8.84 20.49 -10.52
CA ALA A 529 -8.05 19.62 -11.38
C ALA A 529 -8.61 19.64 -12.81
N GLU A 530 -8.21 20.64 -13.57
CA GLU A 530 -8.51 20.73 -15.01
C GLU A 530 -7.34 20.10 -15.77
N LEU A 531 -7.55 18.92 -16.34
CA LEU A 531 -6.48 18.11 -16.91
C LEU A 531 -6.68 17.96 -18.42
N GLY A 532 -5.71 18.41 -19.18
CA GLY A 532 -5.69 18.26 -20.62
C GLY A 532 -4.27 18.08 -21.15
N ARG A 533 -4.13 17.62 -22.38
CA ARG A 533 -2.84 17.30 -22.99
C ARG A 533 -1.94 18.53 -23.14
N GLU A 534 -2.51 19.66 -23.55
CA GLU A 534 -1.77 20.89 -23.85
C GLU A 534 -1.77 21.87 -22.69
N ARG A 535 -2.75 21.76 -21.82
CA ARG A 535 -2.93 22.63 -20.64
C ARG A 535 -3.47 21.82 -19.47
N ALA A 536 -2.95 22.12 -18.30
CA ALA A 536 -3.53 21.66 -17.03
C ALA A 536 -3.51 22.79 -16.01
N ASP A 537 -4.47 22.78 -15.09
CA ASP A 537 -4.55 23.69 -13.95
C ASP A 537 -5.02 22.92 -12.72
N ILE A 538 -4.12 22.80 -11.74
CA ILE A 538 -4.33 22.03 -10.52
C ILE A 538 -4.11 22.97 -9.35
N VAL A 539 -5.07 23.05 -8.43
CA VAL A 539 -4.99 23.90 -7.24
C VAL A 539 -5.27 23.05 -6.01
N ALA A 540 -4.42 23.16 -5.00
CA ALA A 540 -4.58 22.44 -3.74
C ALA A 540 -4.47 23.38 -2.54
N GLU A 541 -5.25 23.11 -1.49
CA GLU A 541 -5.17 23.72 -0.17
C GLU A 541 -4.44 22.79 0.79
N LEU A 542 -3.38 23.30 1.44
CA LEU A 542 -2.43 22.52 2.22
C LEU A 542 -2.33 22.94 3.69
N ALA A 543 -2.99 24.02 4.12
CA ALA A 543 -2.84 24.56 5.48
C ALA A 543 -3.16 23.51 6.56
N GLY A 544 -4.10 22.62 6.29
CA GLY A 544 -4.47 21.51 7.20
C GLY A 544 -3.33 20.54 7.53
N ALA A 545 -2.31 20.46 6.68
CA ALA A 545 -1.15 19.60 6.91
C ALA A 545 -0.21 20.10 8.00
N TYR A 546 -0.23 21.39 8.30
CA TYR A 546 0.73 22.04 9.20
C TYR A 546 0.14 22.23 10.60
N ARG A 547 0.99 22.09 11.61
CA ARG A 547 0.59 22.24 13.01
C ARG A 547 0.07 23.66 13.29
N PRO A 548 -0.99 23.80 14.11
CA PRO A 548 -1.60 25.09 14.42
C PRO A 548 -0.61 26.14 14.94
N GLU A 549 0.43 25.72 15.67
CA GLU A 549 1.45 26.59 16.28
C GLU A 549 2.28 27.33 15.22
N LEU A 550 2.32 26.83 13.99
CA LEU A 550 2.99 27.53 12.88
C LEU A 550 2.18 28.74 12.40
N GLY A 551 0.90 28.84 12.78
CA GLY A 551 0.05 29.98 12.47
C GLY A 551 -0.30 30.09 10.99
N VAL A 552 -0.33 28.99 10.26
CA VAL A 552 -0.70 28.97 8.83
C VAL A 552 -2.22 29.07 8.70
N ASP A 553 -2.73 30.15 8.13
CA ASP A 553 -4.16 30.37 7.87
C ASP A 553 -4.58 29.72 6.54
N THR A 554 -3.83 30.00 5.46
CA THR A 554 -4.01 29.40 4.15
C THR A 554 -2.66 29.08 3.51
N LEU A 555 -2.57 27.95 2.82
CA LEU A 555 -1.40 27.58 2.05
C LEU A 555 -1.85 26.88 0.78
N GLN A 556 -1.85 27.63 -0.31
CA GLN A 556 -2.29 27.13 -1.59
C GLN A 556 -1.10 26.85 -2.50
N ARG A 557 -1.10 25.68 -3.13
CA ARG A 557 -0.15 25.31 -4.19
C ARG A 557 -0.90 25.10 -5.50
N ARG A 558 -0.48 25.81 -6.54
CA ARG A 558 -1.06 25.70 -7.88
C ARG A 558 -0.01 25.25 -8.89
N PHE A 559 -0.38 24.31 -9.73
CA PHE A 559 0.38 23.88 -10.90
C PHE A 559 -0.39 24.26 -12.16
N SER A 560 0.23 25.01 -13.04
CA SER A 560 -0.30 25.34 -14.37
C SER A 560 0.65 24.81 -15.43
N TYR A 561 0.14 24.01 -16.36
CA TYR A 561 0.93 23.47 -17.48
C TYR A 561 0.52 24.13 -18.78
N ALA A 562 1.49 24.62 -19.53
CA ALA A 562 1.32 25.11 -20.88
C ALA A 562 2.64 25.05 -21.64
N ALA A 563 2.59 24.72 -22.92
CA ALA A 563 3.74 24.75 -23.86
C ALA A 563 5.01 24.04 -23.31
N GLY A 564 4.84 22.89 -22.66
CA GLY A 564 5.96 22.09 -22.14
C GLY A 564 6.52 22.56 -20.79
N THR A 565 5.93 23.54 -20.17
CA THR A 565 6.39 24.14 -18.91
C THR A 565 5.32 24.04 -17.83
N TRP A 566 5.71 23.61 -16.65
CA TRP A 566 4.91 23.68 -15.43
C TRP A 566 5.29 24.96 -14.68
N THR A 567 4.31 25.76 -14.33
CA THR A 567 4.46 26.90 -13.40
C THR A 567 3.86 26.50 -12.06
N VAL A 568 4.68 26.54 -11.01
CA VAL A 568 4.26 26.31 -9.62
C VAL A 568 4.10 27.66 -8.95
N THR A 569 2.95 27.88 -8.33
CA THR A 569 2.69 29.09 -7.53
C THR A 569 2.27 28.66 -6.13
N ASP A 570 3.10 29.00 -5.15
CA ASP A 570 2.84 28.79 -3.72
C ASP A 570 2.42 30.11 -3.08
N GLN A 571 1.24 30.11 -2.46
CA GLN A 571 0.68 31.28 -1.78
C GLN A 571 0.38 30.95 -0.33
N LEU A 572 0.96 31.73 0.59
CA LEU A 572 0.80 31.57 2.03
C LEU A 572 0.18 32.82 2.65
N ARG A 573 -0.75 32.60 3.58
CA ARG A 573 -1.13 33.58 4.62
C ARG A 573 -0.96 32.97 5.99
N ALA A 574 -0.41 33.75 6.91
CA ALA A 574 -0.13 33.32 8.27
C ALA A 574 -0.41 34.40 9.29
N ALA A 575 -0.80 34.03 10.49
CA ALA A 575 -1.07 34.92 11.62
C ALA A 575 0.17 35.70 12.09
N ARG A 576 1.37 35.19 11.82
CA ARG A 576 2.68 35.80 12.11
C ARG A 576 3.62 35.73 10.91
N PRO A 577 4.70 36.51 10.87
CA PRO A 577 5.72 36.30 9.83
C PRO A 577 6.36 34.93 9.94
N VAL A 578 6.41 34.19 8.81
CA VAL A 578 7.02 32.86 8.69
C VAL A 578 7.85 32.78 7.41
N VAL A 579 8.84 31.92 7.40
CA VAL A 579 9.65 31.59 6.20
C VAL A 579 8.97 30.46 5.44
N LEU A 580 8.57 30.73 4.19
CA LEU A 580 8.08 29.70 3.27
C LEU A 580 9.26 29.15 2.46
N THR A 581 9.44 27.83 2.45
CA THR A 581 10.48 27.14 1.68
C THR A 581 9.87 26.07 0.79
N ALA A 582 10.10 26.13 -0.52
CA ALA A 582 9.81 25.05 -1.46
C ALA A 582 11.04 24.19 -1.69
N GLN A 583 10.83 22.90 -1.92
CA GLN A 583 11.89 21.92 -2.13
C GLN A 583 11.75 21.26 -3.51
N VAL A 584 12.90 21.02 -4.17
CA VAL A 584 13.01 20.22 -5.40
C VAL A 584 14.15 19.24 -5.20
N HIS A 585 13.83 17.95 -5.18
CA HIS A 585 14.80 16.87 -5.03
C HIS A 585 15.19 16.32 -6.38
N GLY A 586 16.46 16.03 -6.57
CA GLY A 586 17.01 15.34 -7.73
C GLY A 586 17.81 14.13 -7.31
N ASP A 587 17.69 13.04 -8.05
CA ASP A 587 18.49 11.81 -7.83
C ASP A 587 19.96 12.02 -8.20
N GLN A 588 20.20 12.97 -9.08
CA GLN A 588 21.51 13.40 -9.56
C GLN A 588 21.84 14.81 -9.04
N ASP A 589 22.94 15.37 -9.52
CA ASP A 589 23.37 16.70 -9.13
C ASP A 589 22.37 17.78 -9.58
N ILE A 590 22.23 18.80 -8.75
CA ILE A 590 21.56 20.05 -9.09
C ILE A 590 22.65 21.12 -9.20
N ALA A 591 22.72 21.80 -10.34
CA ALA A 591 23.69 22.85 -10.60
C ALA A 591 23.02 24.20 -10.81
N ALA A 592 23.64 25.28 -10.35
CA ALA A 592 23.20 26.62 -10.67
C ALA A 592 23.43 26.93 -12.16
N ALA A 593 22.46 27.57 -12.80
CA ALA A 593 22.48 27.92 -14.22
C ALA A 593 21.98 29.36 -14.44
N GLY A 594 22.73 30.32 -13.96
CA GLY A 594 22.39 31.75 -13.93
C GLY A 594 21.96 32.23 -12.54
N ALA A 595 21.47 33.47 -12.45
CA ALA A 595 21.19 34.14 -11.17
C ALA A 595 20.04 33.47 -10.38
N HIS A 596 19.02 32.94 -11.07
CA HIS A 596 17.82 32.36 -10.46
C HIS A 596 17.44 31.03 -11.12
N GLY A 597 18.29 30.49 -12.01
CA GLY A 597 18.10 29.25 -12.75
C GLY A 597 18.91 28.12 -12.16
N PHE A 598 18.36 26.90 -12.22
CA PHE A 598 18.99 25.67 -11.79
C PHE A 598 18.70 24.56 -12.79
N VAL A 599 19.57 23.59 -12.86
CA VAL A 599 19.38 22.38 -13.68
C VAL A 599 19.46 21.17 -12.77
N VAL A 600 18.38 20.42 -12.74
CA VAL A 600 18.33 19.11 -12.10
C VAL A 600 18.67 18.07 -13.17
N GLU A 601 19.77 17.38 -12.99
CA GLU A 601 20.22 16.36 -13.94
C GLU A 601 19.35 15.10 -13.84
N GLY A 602 18.96 14.55 -14.97
CA GLY A 602 18.27 13.28 -15.07
C GLY A 602 18.99 12.33 -16.01
N ARG A 603 18.46 11.16 -16.29
CA ARG A 603 19.09 10.10 -17.07
C ARG A 603 19.40 10.51 -18.53
N ALA A 604 18.38 10.90 -19.28
CA ALA A 604 18.49 11.33 -20.68
C ALA A 604 17.84 12.69 -20.96
N ALA A 605 17.43 13.38 -19.93
CA ALA A 605 16.88 14.71 -19.95
C ALA A 605 17.29 15.43 -18.67
N SER A 606 17.13 16.75 -18.62
CA SER A 606 17.28 17.53 -17.40
C SER A 606 16.05 18.40 -17.17
N LEU A 607 15.85 18.82 -15.93
CA LEU A 607 14.80 19.76 -15.55
C LEU A 607 15.42 21.12 -15.28
N ARG A 608 15.02 22.12 -16.06
CA ARG A 608 15.35 23.51 -15.74
C ARG A 608 14.34 24.04 -14.74
N VAL A 609 14.85 24.54 -13.64
CA VAL A 609 14.10 25.20 -12.57
C VAL A 609 14.45 26.66 -12.57
N GLU A 610 13.46 27.55 -12.67
CA GLU A 610 13.66 28.99 -12.52
C GLU A 610 12.83 29.50 -11.35
N ALA A 611 13.50 30.13 -10.39
CA ALA A 611 12.87 30.69 -9.19
C ALA A 611 12.66 32.21 -9.33
N ALA A 612 11.66 32.71 -8.60
CA ALA A 612 11.47 34.15 -8.45
C ALA A 612 12.72 34.83 -7.85
N ALA A 613 13.03 36.04 -8.33
CA ALA A 613 14.23 36.78 -7.90
C ALA A 613 14.32 37.06 -6.39
N ALA A 614 13.17 37.10 -5.70
CA ALA A 614 13.11 37.29 -4.24
C ALA A 614 13.46 36.02 -3.44
N ALA A 615 13.57 34.86 -4.07
CA ALA A 615 13.85 33.61 -3.39
C ALA A 615 15.37 33.44 -3.15
N ARG A 616 15.73 33.14 -1.92
CA ARG A 616 17.08 32.63 -1.60
C ARG A 616 17.14 31.17 -1.93
N ALA A 617 18.05 30.79 -2.81
CA ALA A 617 18.28 29.41 -3.18
C ALA A 617 19.47 28.82 -2.42
N VAL A 618 19.33 27.58 -1.99
CA VAL A 618 20.40 26.78 -1.39
C VAL A 618 20.35 25.38 -2.03
N ILE A 619 21.50 24.91 -2.51
CA ILE A 619 21.71 23.54 -2.99
C ILE A 619 22.46 22.79 -1.89
N GLU A 620 21.89 21.69 -1.43
CA GLU A 620 22.46 20.86 -0.38
C GLU A 620 22.63 19.43 -0.86
N PRO A 621 23.57 18.65 -0.30
CA PRO A 621 23.55 17.19 -0.43
C PRO A 621 22.18 16.66 -0.06
N GLY A 622 21.80 15.55 -0.65
CA GLY A 622 20.51 14.94 -0.41
C GLY A 622 20.29 14.59 1.04
N VAL A 623 19.04 14.41 1.37
CA VAL A 623 18.64 14.13 2.74
C VAL A 623 19.10 12.72 3.12
N VAL A 624 19.60 12.61 4.35
CA VAL A 624 19.94 11.32 4.94
C VAL A 624 18.64 10.53 5.17
N VAL A 625 18.48 9.47 4.43
CA VAL A 625 17.39 8.51 4.64
C VAL A 625 17.76 7.68 5.87
N ALA A 626 17.10 7.93 6.99
CA ALA A 626 17.33 7.17 8.20
C ALA A 626 16.81 5.74 8.02
N ALA A 627 17.62 4.76 8.42
CA ALA A 627 17.14 3.41 8.69
C ALA A 627 15.96 3.48 9.68
N GLY A 628 15.02 2.55 9.57
CA GLY A 628 13.85 2.51 10.43
C GLY A 628 14.17 2.46 11.93
N PRO A 629 13.14 2.54 12.77
CA PRO A 629 13.33 2.53 14.21
C PRO A 629 14.13 1.30 14.66
N PRO A 630 14.91 1.40 15.76
CA PRO A 630 15.67 0.30 16.28
C PRO A 630 14.81 -0.97 16.42
N GLY A 631 15.19 -2.06 15.75
CA GLY A 631 14.44 -3.32 15.74
C GLY A 631 13.75 -3.67 14.41
N HIS A 632 13.65 -2.76 13.45
CA HIS A 632 13.28 -3.08 12.08
C HIS A 632 14.50 -3.60 11.31
N VAL A 633 14.58 -4.90 11.14
CA VAL A 633 15.78 -5.62 10.65
C VAL A 633 15.96 -5.55 9.14
N ASP A 634 14.95 -5.11 8.41
CA ASP A 634 14.94 -5.10 6.94
C ASP A 634 15.36 -3.74 6.33
N GLN A 635 15.72 -2.78 7.17
CA GLN A 635 16.09 -1.45 6.70
C GLN A 635 17.61 -1.28 6.77
N GLY A 636 18.18 -1.00 5.63
CA GLY A 636 19.62 -0.76 5.47
C GLY A 636 20.11 0.46 6.27
N PRO A 637 21.43 0.71 6.26
CA PRO A 637 22.01 1.85 6.94
C PRO A 637 21.47 3.17 6.38
N THR A 638 21.54 4.21 7.19
CA THR A 638 21.28 5.60 6.82
C THR A 638 22.12 5.99 5.60
N GLU A 639 21.46 6.46 4.54
CA GLU A 639 22.11 6.85 3.28
C GLU A 639 21.82 8.31 2.94
N GLU A 640 22.82 9.05 2.47
CA GLU A 640 22.61 10.30 1.75
C GLU A 640 22.21 9.96 0.31
N ARG A 641 21.10 10.55 -0.18
CA ARG A 641 20.61 10.34 -1.53
C ARG A 641 20.38 11.65 -2.25
N GLY A 642 20.93 11.76 -3.47
CA GLY A 642 20.67 12.85 -4.39
C GLY A 642 21.10 14.23 -3.88
N THR A 643 20.42 15.24 -4.39
CA THR A 643 20.64 16.66 -4.09
C THR A 643 19.28 17.34 -3.89
N VAL A 644 19.20 18.34 -3.02
CA VAL A 644 17.99 19.13 -2.81
C VAL A 644 18.26 20.62 -3.07
N LEU A 645 17.39 21.23 -3.87
CA LEU A 645 17.29 22.69 -4.02
C LEU A 645 16.19 23.19 -3.11
N ARG A 646 16.55 24.12 -2.20
CA ARG A 646 15.60 24.84 -1.36
C ARG A 646 15.49 26.29 -1.78
N LEU A 647 14.25 26.71 -1.99
CA LEU A 647 13.88 28.07 -2.40
C LEU A 647 13.09 28.72 -1.26
N SER A 648 13.71 29.63 -0.52
CA SER A 648 13.10 30.25 0.66
C SER A 648 12.81 31.72 0.43
N LEU A 649 11.61 32.18 0.81
CA LEU A 649 11.29 33.61 0.86
C LEU A 649 11.63 34.20 2.24
N PRO A 650 11.91 35.50 2.33
CA PRO A 650 12.00 36.18 3.61
C PRO A 650 10.75 35.97 4.47
N ALA A 651 10.91 35.98 5.81
CA ALA A 651 9.79 35.83 6.72
C ALA A 651 8.71 36.92 6.48
N ALA A 652 7.49 36.52 6.22
CA ALA A 652 6.36 37.39 5.94
C ALA A 652 5.05 36.76 6.41
N ARG A 653 4.00 37.56 6.61
CA ARG A 653 2.64 37.07 6.87
C ARG A 653 1.93 36.66 5.59
N GLU A 654 2.32 37.24 4.48
CA GLU A 654 1.84 36.91 3.15
C GLU A 654 3.06 36.65 2.25
N ALA A 655 3.09 35.52 1.59
CA ALA A 655 4.18 35.12 0.72
C ALA A 655 3.65 34.53 -0.58
N ARG A 656 4.32 34.82 -1.69
CA ARG A 656 4.04 34.22 -3.01
C ARG A 656 5.35 33.84 -3.67
N LEU A 657 5.57 32.55 -3.83
CA LEU A 657 6.71 31.99 -4.57
C LEU A 657 6.24 31.47 -5.92
N VAL A 658 6.91 31.85 -6.98
CA VAL A 658 6.68 31.32 -8.32
C VAL A 658 7.92 30.61 -8.81
N THR A 659 7.75 29.38 -9.28
CA THR A 659 8.82 28.55 -9.83
C THR A 659 8.36 27.97 -11.17
N THR A 660 9.20 27.98 -12.19
CA THR A 660 8.92 27.31 -13.46
C THR A 660 9.79 26.08 -13.62
N LEU A 661 9.21 25.03 -14.16
CA LEU A 661 9.82 23.73 -14.35
C LEU A 661 9.68 23.33 -15.83
N SER A 662 10.77 23.29 -16.55
CA SER A 662 10.75 22.96 -17.99
C SER A 662 11.70 21.82 -18.31
N LEU A 663 11.17 20.82 -19.04
CA LEU A 663 11.95 19.68 -19.51
C LEU A 663 12.91 20.11 -20.62
N GLN A 664 14.17 19.80 -20.44
CA GLN A 664 15.21 19.98 -21.45
C GLN A 664 15.68 18.60 -21.93
N ARG A 665 15.37 18.26 -23.18
CA ARG A 665 15.92 17.05 -23.79
C ARG A 665 17.38 17.27 -24.10
N ARG A 666 18.27 16.37 -23.71
CA ARG A 666 19.66 16.39 -24.18
C ARG A 666 19.63 16.21 -25.69
N ARG A 667 20.33 17.09 -26.42
CA ARG A 667 20.58 16.85 -27.83
C ARG A 667 21.47 15.60 -27.91
N ALA A 668 21.03 14.63 -28.69
CA ALA A 668 21.78 13.40 -28.93
C ALA A 668 23.12 13.72 -29.58
#